data_9565ccc8b87a54c02d885752e5c39c21
#
_entry.id   9565ccc8b87a54c02d885752e5c39c21
#
_cell.length_a   1.000
_cell.length_b   1.000
_cell.length_c   1.000
_cell.angle_alpha   90.00
_cell.angle_beta   90.00
_cell.angle_gamma   90.00
#
_symmetry.space_group_name_H-M   'P 1'
#
loop_
_entity.id
_entity.type
_entity.pdbx_description
1 polymer ?
#
loop_
_entity_poly.entity_id
_entity_poly.type
_entity_poly.pdbx_seq_one_letter_code
_entity_poly.pdbx_strand_id
1 'polypeptide(L)'
;MTLGSTLVLALLSAPGPAQAAIRAQLGDHDEFSRLALTVPKGVEPAAVVDGCVLRISVPDPQRWPLASLRDGFSRRLSDFVAADGGRSLTATIPCGARITSVLERQTLIVDVGGPPVPGVKPGAPGEAVIAADPEPRKSPLPARSASLADVAEALNPIGTASAAAVTLPPPDPLPAVASLEGEVRDSIQQTLRQLERMPDRAAKPPPQAAEPPKPPAPPPIGAMDLAGWAGEDFNRTREALQSALTTAQGRARVDAQTALVRFLLAHAMDEEGRAALETAASMAPAPDQRYGLRILGDAFRALDREESPDDNLFVQLPAGTMPDHHVWRSVALAPTRWAAAKEGLPIALRRLLDYPADLRSRLLTTLAAAADAAGDGAALNLIVLEMITVDSKGMADGRLDYFRGRLAELKAPPGTAPEAALERYDAAAALRRGPFARRAEVRAIELRRGLGRLDEEDAIAALEALRFAWRGDDIETDALAALGSAYARSGRTDAALDIFGLLGRRFGATARGRDALTAGRGLLAAVLDRLERAPPGGLYALALQARHGRLVALADTADGGLRLRLAGLLQRDGYGLEATRILHALTERASGSRRAELGARLARALIDGGREGEALDVLARSGGAELEPALAERRALLRADALLGDGDTMRALDALRGVGGAEAARLRAQALFSAGEWQAARTAFAGLAAELAAAGAEPSADDLALQGVSAYLAGDGEGLRGFGDAQRARLAGTRWAGLVDALAPPPADGPLRAEAVERDLATAGALDRLARAWRKSP
;
A
#
# COMPACT_ATOMS: atom_id res chain seq x y z
N MET A 1 63.44 -49.09 -9.38
CA MET A 1 62.06 -49.19 -8.87
C MET A 1 61.43 -47.87 -9.07
N THR A 2 60.59 -47.75 -10.08
CA THR A 2 59.95 -46.58 -10.68
C THR A 2 58.65 -46.38 -10.02
N LEU A 3 58.35 -45.15 -9.55
CA LEU A 3 57.03 -44.68 -9.18
C LEU A 3 56.65 -43.52 -10.10
N GLY A 4 55.71 -43.79 -10.98
CA GLY A 4 55.13 -42.80 -11.90
C GLY A 4 54.16 -41.91 -11.21
N SER A 5 54.36 -40.61 -11.37
CA SER A 5 53.38 -39.57 -10.99
C SER A 5 52.48 -39.19 -12.19
N THR A 6 51.23 -39.55 -12.10
CA THR A 6 50.20 -39.17 -13.10
C THR A 6 49.78 -37.75 -12.86
N LEU A 7 50.12 -36.86 -13.78
CA LEU A 7 49.69 -35.45 -13.80
C LEU A 7 48.27 -35.39 -14.37
N VAL A 8 47.28 -35.05 -13.53
CA VAL A 8 45.88 -34.74 -13.97
C VAL A 8 45.85 -33.29 -14.43
N LEU A 9 45.76 -33.09 -15.74
CA LEU A 9 45.54 -31.78 -16.35
C LEU A 9 44.06 -31.38 -16.16
N ALA A 10 43.78 -30.49 -15.22
CA ALA A 10 42.49 -29.84 -15.11
C ALA A 10 42.38 -28.78 -16.22
N LEU A 11 41.57 -29.07 -17.23
CA LEU A 11 41.15 -28.11 -18.24
C LEU A 11 40.31 -27.04 -17.56
N LEU A 12 40.90 -25.89 -17.27
CA LEU A 12 40.20 -24.66 -16.93
C LEU A 12 39.43 -24.18 -18.19
N SER A 13 38.13 -24.44 -18.21
CA SER A 13 37.24 -23.86 -19.20
C SER A 13 37.23 -22.33 -18.99
N ALA A 14 37.77 -21.60 -19.97
CA ALA A 14 37.63 -20.15 -20.02
C ALA A 14 36.17 -19.77 -20.00
N PRO A 15 35.72 -18.70 -19.25
CA PRO A 15 34.36 -18.21 -19.36
C PRO A 15 34.16 -17.71 -20.79
N GLY A 16 33.20 -18.32 -21.48
CA GLY A 16 32.74 -17.83 -22.80
C GLY A 16 32.21 -16.39 -22.67
N PRO A 17 32.20 -15.64 -23.78
CA PRO A 17 31.74 -14.26 -23.79
C PRO A 17 30.34 -14.18 -23.18
N ALA A 18 30.13 -13.26 -22.25
CA ALA A 18 28.85 -13.02 -21.58
C ALA A 18 27.78 -12.79 -22.64
N GLN A 19 26.90 -13.77 -22.86
CA GLN A 19 25.77 -13.64 -23.78
C GLN A 19 24.87 -12.53 -23.22
N ALA A 20 24.70 -11.46 -24.01
CA ALA A 20 23.79 -10.37 -23.67
C ALA A 20 22.39 -10.95 -23.50
N ALA A 21 21.83 -10.88 -22.29
CA ALA A 21 20.54 -11.46 -21.98
C ALA A 21 19.41 -10.59 -22.56
N ILE A 22 18.37 -11.25 -23.09
CA ILE A 22 17.13 -10.58 -23.50
C ILE A 22 16.52 -9.91 -22.24
N ARG A 23 16.07 -8.65 -22.39
CA ARG A 23 15.27 -7.94 -21.37
C ARG A 23 13.84 -7.87 -21.85
N ALA A 24 12.89 -8.08 -20.95
CA ALA A 24 11.47 -8.01 -21.23
C ALA A 24 10.78 -7.00 -20.34
N GLN A 25 9.84 -6.27 -20.93
CA GLN A 25 8.90 -5.39 -20.23
C GLN A 25 7.48 -5.72 -20.68
N LEU A 26 6.57 -5.81 -19.73
CA LEU A 26 5.16 -6.06 -19.97
C LEU A 26 4.36 -4.82 -19.56
N GLY A 27 3.49 -4.34 -20.42
CA GLY A 27 2.60 -3.21 -20.14
C GLY A 27 1.17 -3.53 -20.56
N ASP A 28 0.17 -3.02 -19.82
CA ASP A 28 -1.23 -3.27 -20.10
C ASP A 28 -1.96 -1.95 -20.35
N HIS A 29 -2.67 -1.87 -21.47
CA HIS A 29 -3.50 -0.75 -21.89
C HIS A 29 -4.97 -1.21 -21.95
N ASP A 30 -5.91 -0.28 -22.02
CA ASP A 30 -7.32 -0.63 -22.04
C ASP A 30 -7.70 -1.49 -23.26
N GLU A 31 -7.14 -1.20 -24.43
CA GLU A 31 -7.45 -1.88 -25.68
C GLU A 31 -6.47 -2.99 -26.07
N PHE A 32 -5.25 -2.98 -25.53
CA PHE A 32 -4.20 -3.96 -25.84
C PHE A 32 -3.22 -4.17 -24.68
N SER A 33 -2.48 -5.29 -24.72
CA SER A 33 -1.33 -5.52 -23.84
C SER A 33 -0.05 -5.50 -24.67
N ARG A 34 1.00 -4.83 -24.21
CA ARG A 34 2.28 -4.66 -24.88
C ARG A 34 3.38 -5.50 -24.23
N LEU A 35 4.06 -6.30 -25.06
CA LEU A 35 5.29 -6.99 -24.70
C LEU A 35 6.44 -6.35 -25.47
N ALA A 36 7.41 -5.77 -24.76
CA ALA A 36 8.64 -5.22 -25.34
C ALA A 36 9.82 -6.10 -24.96
N LEU A 37 10.54 -6.62 -25.97
CA LEU A 37 11.70 -7.50 -25.81
C LEU A 37 12.93 -6.84 -26.40
N THR A 38 13.87 -6.40 -25.57
CA THR A 38 15.16 -5.89 -26.04
C THR A 38 16.10 -7.09 -26.28
N VAL A 39 16.45 -7.29 -27.55
CA VAL A 39 17.31 -8.40 -28.01
C VAL A 39 18.74 -7.95 -28.24
N PRO A 40 19.73 -8.85 -28.15
CA PRO A 40 21.12 -8.54 -28.48
C PRO A 40 21.28 -8.05 -29.93
N LYS A 41 22.30 -7.23 -30.19
CA LYS A 41 22.62 -6.71 -31.52
C LYS A 41 22.88 -7.86 -32.51
N GLY A 42 22.17 -7.81 -33.66
CA GLY A 42 22.28 -8.85 -34.67
C GLY A 42 21.30 -10.02 -34.54
N VAL A 43 20.43 -10.01 -33.52
CA VAL A 43 19.34 -10.99 -33.37
C VAL A 43 18.07 -10.40 -34.00
N GLU A 44 17.50 -11.12 -34.96
CA GLU A 44 16.22 -10.75 -35.59
C GLU A 44 15.11 -11.65 -35.05
N PRO A 45 14.28 -11.15 -34.11
CA PRO A 45 13.16 -11.90 -33.59
C PRO A 45 11.98 -11.86 -34.53
N ALA A 46 11.23 -12.96 -34.62
CA ALA A 46 9.96 -13.05 -35.35
C ALA A 46 8.83 -13.43 -34.39
N ALA A 47 7.69 -12.73 -34.52
CA ALA A 47 6.48 -13.01 -33.74
C ALA A 47 5.41 -13.60 -34.66
N VAL A 48 4.85 -14.76 -34.29
CA VAL A 48 3.80 -15.48 -35.02
C VAL A 48 2.72 -15.90 -34.04
N VAL A 49 1.47 -15.90 -34.48
CA VAL A 49 0.32 -16.38 -33.71
C VAL A 49 -0.22 -17.67 -34.33
N ASP A 50 -0.43 -18.63 -33.48
CA ASP A 50 -1.10 -19.89 -33.81
C ASP A 50 -2.27 -20.10 -32.84
N GLY A 51 -3.48 -19.84 -33.31
CA GLY A 51 -4.69 -19.92 -32.50
C GLY A 51 -4.71 -18.96 -31.31
N CYS A 52 -4.49 -19.48 -30.13
CA CYS A 52 -4.47 -18.75 -28.86
C CYS A 52 -3.05 -18.65 -28.25
N VAL A 53 -2.01 -18.89 -29.07
CA VAL A 53 -0.63 -18.89 -28.62
C VAL A 53 0.20 -17.89 -29.46
N LEU A 54 0.84 -16.95 -28.78
CA LEU A 54 1.88 -16.10 -29.35
C LEU A 54 3.21 -16.85 -29.25
N ARG A 55 3.91 -17.01 -30.36
CA ARG A 55 5.26 -17.56 -30.42
C ARG A 55 6.24 -16.50 -30.93
N ILE A 56 7.28 -16.24 -30.16
CA ILE A 56 8.39 -15.37 -30.54
C ILE A 56 9.61 -16.25 -30.72
N SER A 57 10.20 -16.24 -31.92
CA SER A 57 11.36 -17.06 -32.29
C SER A 57 12.59 -16.19 -32.55
N VAL A 58 13.76 -16.74 -32.23
CA VAL A 58 15.08 -16.13 -32.48
C VAL A 58 15.99 -17.16 -33.17
N PRO A 59 16.94 -16.73 -34.06
CA PRO A 59 17.78 -17.67 -34.77
C PRO A 59 18.67 -18.54 -33.88
N ASP A 60 19.24 -17.93 -32.82
CA ASP A 60 20.15 -18.57 -31.90
C ASP A 60 19.54 -18.70 -30.50
N PRO A 61 19.89 -19.77 -29.76
CA PRO A 61 19.39 -19.97 -28.38
C PRO A 61 19.68 -18.76 -27.49
N GLN A 62 18.67 -18.26 -26.83
CA GLN A 62 18.75 -17.12 -25.91
C GLN A 62 18.24 -17.50 -24.51
N ARG A 63 18.69 -16.76 -23.51
CA ARG A 63 18.15 -16.87 -22.15
C ARG A 63 16.98 -15.91 -21.98
N TRP A 64 15.77 -16.46 -21.93
CA TRP A 64 14.54 -15.69 -21.77
C TRP A 64 14.34 -15.25 -20.32
N PRO A 65 13.91 -14.01 -20.04
CA PRO A 65 13.69 -13.49 -18.69
C PRO A 65 12.34 -13.93 -18.13
N LEU A 66 12.13 -15.25 -17.96
CA LEU A 66 10.85 -15.83 -17.54
C LEU A 66 10.38 -15.34 -16.16
N ALA A 67 11.31 -15.05 -15.23
CA ALA A 67 10.97 -14.49 -13.92
C ALA A 67 10.29 -13.13 -14.09
N SER A 68 10.93 -12.19 -14.80
CA SER A 68 10.37 -10.84 -15.05
C SER A 68 9.05 -10.88 -15.81
N LEU A 69 8.87 -11.85 -16.72
CA LEU A 69 7.62 -12.03 -17.47
C LEU A 69 6.49 -12.61 -16.61
N ARG A 70 6.81 -13.50 -15.67
CA ARG A 70 5.82 -14.09 -14.73
C ARG A 70 5.44 -13.13 -13.61
N ASP A 71 6.37 -12.27 -13.19
CA ASP A 71 6.14 -11.22 -12.19
C ASP A 71 5.46 -9.99 -12.80
N GLY A 72 5.51 -9.84 -14.15
CA GLY A 72 4.83 -8.79 -14.91
C GLY A 72 3.32 -9.04 -15.02
N PHE A 73 2.56 -7.94 -15.08
CA PHE A 73 1.10 -8.01 -15.23
C PHE A 73 0.67 -7.77 -16.67
N SER A 74 -0.18 -8.64 -17.19
CA SER A 74 -0.91 -8.44 -18.45
C SER A 74 -2.28 -9.12 -18.41
N ARG A 75 -3.30 -8.44 -18.88
CA ARG A 75 -4.67 -8.98 -19.01
C ARG A 75 -4.84 -9.91 -20.21
N ARG A 76 -3.88 -9.90 -21.15
CA ARG A 76 -3.98 -10.60 -22.44
C ARG A 76 -2.78 -11.50 -22.77
N LEU A 77 -1.77 -11.57 -21.89
CA LEU A 77 -0.59 -12.40 -22.06
C LEU A 77 -0.33 -13.17 -20.74
N SER A 78 -0.30 -14.49 -20.83
CA SER A 78 -0.03 -15.36 -19.68
C SER A 78 0.82 -16.59 -20.09
N ASP A 79 1.20 -17.41 -19.13
CA ASP A 79 1.84 -18.72 -19.31
C ASP A 79 3.10 -18.68 -20.20
N PHE A 80 4.02 -17.78 -19.87
CA PHE A 80 5.28 -17.65 -20.61
C PHE A 80 6.16 -18.89 -20.45
N VAL A 81 6.50 -19.55 -21.56
CA VAL A 81 7.34 -20.75 -21.60
C VAL A 81 8.42 -20.59 -22.65
N ALA A 82 9.68 -20.86 -22.27
CA ALA A 82 10.79 -20.98 -23.22
C ALA A 82 10.76 -22.37 -23.83
N ALA A 83 10.83 -22.47 -25.15
CA ALA A 83 10.80 -23.72 -25.90
C ALA A 83 11.97 -23.80 -26.91
N ASP A 84 12.08 -24.90 -27.61
CA ASP A 84 13.08 -25.15 -28.68
C ASP A 84 14.53 -24.90 -28.22
N GLY A 85 14.86 -25.33 -26.99
CA GLY A 85 16.21 -25.12 -26.45
C GLY A 85 16.60 -23.67 -26.23
N GLY A 86 15.62 -22.76 -26.01
CA GLY A 86 15.82 -21.32 -25.84
C GLY A 86 15.71 -20.51 -27.13
N ARG A 87 15.30 -21.12 -28.26
CA ARG A 87 15.09 -20.43 -29.53
C ARG A 87 13.71 -19.83 -29.67
N SER A 88 12.76 -20.19 -28.81
CA SER A 88 11.44 -19.61 -28.83
C SER A 88 10.91 -19.30 -27.43
N LEU A 89 10.04 -18.27 -27.35
CA LEU A 89 9.21 -17.93 -26.21
C LEU A 89 7.76 -18.04 -26.65
N THR A 90 6.94 -18.78 -25.90
CA THR A 90 5.50 -18.86 -26.13
C THR A 90 4.74 -18.19 -24.97
N ALA A 91 3.60 -17.60 -25.31
CA ALA A 91 2.67 -17.02 -24.35
C ALA A 91 1.23 -17.33 -24.76
N THR A 92 0.35 -17.54 -23.82
CA THR A 92 -1.11 -17.68 -24.05
C THR A 92 -1.70 -16.30 -24.27
N ILE A 93 -2.52 -16.14 -25.32
CA ILE A 93 -3.23 -14.92 -25.69
C ILE A 93 -4.71 -15.22 -25.94
N PRO A 94 -5.62 -14.21 -25.95
CA PRO A 94 -7.00 -14.39 -26.36
C PRO A 94 -7.08 -14.99 -27.77
N CYS A 95 -7.92 -16.00 -27.96
CA CYS A 95 -8.11 -16.59 -29.29
C CYS A 95 -8.68 -15.57 -30.27
N GLY A 96 -8.05 -15.42 -31.43
CA GLY A 96 -8.42 -14.39 -32.42
C GLY A 96 -7.96 -12.97 -32.07
N ALA A 97 -7.05 -12.81 -31.12
CA ALA A 97 -6.45 -11.52 -30.81
C ALA A 97 -5.78 -10.88 -32.04
N ARG A 98 -5.95 -9.57 -32.17
CA ARG A 98 -5.18 -8.81 -33.18
C ARG A 98 -3.80 -8.57 -32.65
N ILE A 99 -2.78 -8.90 -33.44
CA ILE A 99 -1.38 -8.66 -33.08
C ILE A 99 -0.75 -7.67 -34.03
N THR A 100 -0.04 -6.71 -33.47
CA THR A 100 0.86 -5.83 -34.20
C THR A 100 2.26 -6.02 -33.62
N SER A 101 3.23 -6.33 -34.47
CA SER A 101 4.63 -6.44 -34.06
C SER A 101 5.51 -5.50 -34.87
N VAL A 102 6.39 -4.79 -34.17
CA VAL A 102 7.34 -3.85 -34.75
C VAL A 102 8.71 -4.06 -34.11
N LEU A 103 9.76 -4.10 -34.92
CA LEU A 103 11.14 -4.14 -34.43
C LEU A 103 11.74 -2.75 -34.55
N GLU A 104 11.90 -2.04 -33.46
CA GLU A 104 12.55 -0.74 -33.38
C GLU A 104 13.95 -0.86 -32.81
N ARG A 105 14.96 -0.58 -33.59
CA ARG A 105 16.40 -0.72 -33.25
C ARG A 105 16.71 -2.14 -32.80
N GLN A 106 16.65 -2.42 -31.47
CA GLN A 106 16.92 -3.71 -30.84
C GLN A 106 15.77 -4.18 -29.94
N THR A 107 14.59 -3.56 -30.05
CA THR A 107 13.43 -3.89 -29.23
C THR A 107 12.29 -4.36 -30.12
N LEU A 108 11.90 -5.62 -29.98
CA LEU A 108 10.67 -6.15 -30.56
C LEU A 108 9.50 -5.74 -29.65
N ILE A 109 8.60 -4.97 -30.21
CA ILE A 109 7.34 -4.55 -29.57
C ILE A 109 6.22 -5.40 -30.16
N VAL A 110 5.47 -6.08 -29.31
CA VAL A 110 4.31 -6.88 -29.71
C VAL A 110 3.08 -6.40 -28.91
N ASP A 111 2.09 -5.87 -29.63
CA ASP A 111 0.82 -5.43 -29.07
C ASP A 111 -0.25 -6.50 -29.32
N VAL A 112 -0.91 -6.96 -28.27
CA VAL A 112 -1.96 -7.97 -28.28
C VAL A 112 -3.29 -7.29 -27.97
N GLY A 113 -4.15 -7.08 -28.96
CA GLY A 113 -5.49 -6.52 -28.81
C GLY A 113 -6.55 -7.60 -28.65
N GLY A 114 -7.73 -7.23 -28.12
CA GLY A 114 -8.86 -8.15 -27.92
C GLY A 114 -9.35 -8.16 -26.47
N PRO A 115 -10.39 -8.95 -26.14
CA PRO A 115 -10.91 -9.07 -24.79
C PRO A 115 -9.86 -9.70 -23.84
N PRO A 116 -9.88 -9.38 -22.54
CA PRO A 116 -8.99 -10.00 -21.56
C PRO A 116 -9.16 -11.51 -21.45
N VAL A 117 -8.09 -12.24 -21.15
CA VAL A 117 -8.16 -13.69 -20.89
C VAL A 117 -8.84 -13.95 -19.54
N PRO A 118 -9.91 -14.79 -19.45
CA PRO A 118 -10.53 -15.12 -18.19
C PRO A 118 -9.56 -15.85 -17.24
N GLY A 119 -9.43 -15.35 -16.00
CA GLY A 119 -8.65 -16.01 -14.94
C GLY A 119 -7.30 -15.39 -14.58
N VAL A 120 -6.85 -14.33 -15.23
CA VAL A 120 -5.60 -13.63 -14.89
C VAL A 120 -5.82 -12.63 -13.77
N LYS A 121 -5.12 -12.79 -12.64
CA LYS A 121 -5.20 -11.87 -11.49
C LYS A 121 -4.52 -10.53 -11.78
N PRO A 122 -5.11 -9.38 -11.36
CA PRO A 122 -4.49 -8.06 -11.53
C PRO A 122 -3.23 -7.90 -10.67
N GLY A 123 -2.10 -7.69 -11.31
CA GLY A 123 -0.85 -7.26 -10.67
C GLY A 123 -0.51 -5.81 -11.07
N ALA A 124 0.34 -5.13 -10.30
CA ALA A 124 0.59 -3.69 -10.39
C ALA A 124 1.14 -3.19 -11.75
N PRO A 125 0.82 -1.96 -12.19
CA PRO A 125 1.20 -1.44 -13.51
C PRO A 125 2.67 -1.05 -13.61
N GLY A 126 3.35 -1.54 -14.64
CA GLY A 126 4.67 -1.10 -15.07
C GLY A 126 4.58 -0.11 -16.24
N GLU A 127 5.55 0.77 -16.32
CA GLU A 127 5.63 1.98 -17.14
C GLU A 127 5.42 1.79 -18.65
N ALA A 128 4.65 2.71 -19.27
CA ALA A 128 4.43 2.78 -20.69
C ALA A 128 5.41 3.74 -21.37
N VAL A 129 5.98 3.34 -22.50
CA VAL A 129 6.74 4.19 -23.43
C VAL A 129 5.82 4.63 -24.58
N ILE A 130 5.75 5.93 -24.82
CA ILE A 130 4.86 6.61 -25.76
C ILE A 130 5.44 6.58 -27.18
N ALA A 131 4.63 6.28 -28.17
CA ALA A 131 4.84 6.64 -29.58
C ALA A 131 3.67 7.50 -30.09
N ALA A 132 3.99 8.48 -30.91
CA ALA A 132 3.18 9.62 -31.31
C ALA A 132 1.86 9.30 -32.05
N ASP A 133 0.88 10.20 -31.82
CA ASP A 133 -0.49 10.24 -32.34
C ASP A 133 -0.62 10.30 -33.88
N PRO A 134 -1.73 9.81 -34.39
CA PRO A 134 -2.44 10.50 -35.45
C PRO A 134 -3.84 10.97 -35.02
N GLU A 135 -4.24 12.10 -35.59
CA GLU A 135 -5.37 12.96 -35.30
C GLU A 135 -6.78 12.31 -35.13
N PRO A 136 -7.69 12.95 -34.38
CA PRO A 136 -9.00 12.38 -34.05
C PRO A 136 -10.04 12.63 -35.14
N ARG A 137 -10.65 11.58 -35.66
CA ARG A 137 -11.90 11.67 -36.43
C ARG A 137 -13.09 11.66 -35.48
N LYS A 138 -13.86 12.74 -35.52
CA LYS A 138 -15.16 12.89 -34.87
C LYS A 138 -16.18 11.92 -35.48
N SER A 139 -16.89 11.17 -34.63
CA SER A 139 -18.18 10.57 -34.97
C SER A 139 -19.09 10.53 -33.74
N PRO A 140 -20.41 10.74 -33.92
CA PRO A 140 -21.31 11.11 -32.85
C PRO A 140 -21.86 9.92 -32.09
N LEU A 141 -22.02 10.10 -30.78
CA LEU A 141 -22.71 9.20 -29.84
C LEU A 141 -24.21 9.10 -30.15
N PRO A 142 -24.82 7.93 -30.10
CA PRO A 142 -26.24 7.80 -29.79
C PRO A 142 -26.41 7.50 -28.31
N ALA A 143 -27.18 8.35 -27.65
CA ALA A 143 -27.73 8.09 -26.32
C ALA A 143 -28.72 6.94 -26.38
N ARG A 144 -28.49 5.87 -25.62
CA ARG A 144 -29.53 4.93 -25.18
C ARG A 144 -29.22 4.48 -23.77
N SER A 145 -30.12 4.83 -22.88
CA SER A 145 -30.22 4.31 -21.53
C SER A 145 -30.60 2.81 -21.60
N ALA A 146 -29.70 1.93 -21.19
CA ALA A 146 -30.03 0.54 -20.95
C ALA A 146 -30.90 0.40 -19.70
N SER A 147 -31.99 -0.34 -19.80
CA SER A 147 -32.90 -0.62 -18.69
C SER A 147 -32.29 -1.70 -17.77
N LEU A 148 -32.69 -1.69 -16.50
CA LEU A 148 -32.27 -2.67 -15.48
C LEU A 148 -32.62 -4.14 -15.88
N ALA A 149 -33.50 -4.36 -16.86
CA ALA A 149 -33.84 -5.67 -17.38
C ALA A 149 -32.71 -6.28 -18.21
N ASP A 150 -31.95 -5.45 -18.96
CA ASP A 150 -30.86 -5.92 -19.84
C ASP A 150 -29.62 -6.37 -19.04
N VAL A 151 -29.48 -5.89 -17.80
CA VAL A 151 -28.38 -6.26 -16.87
C VAL A 151 -28.70 -7.58 -16.17
N ALA A 152 -29.99 -7.89 -15.93
CA ALA A 152 -30.41 -9.14 -15.28
C ALA A 152 -30.25 -10.34 -16.21
N GLU A 153 -30.40 -10.16 -17.52
CA GLU A 153 -30.29 -11.23 -18.51
C GLU A 153 -28.82 -11.64 -18.79
N ALA A 154 -27.88 -10.69 -18.58
CA ALA A 154 -26.44 -10.93 -18.76
C ALA A 154 -25.76 -11.69 -17.58
N LEU A 155 -26.45 -11.85 -16.45
CA LEU A 155 -25.91 -12.50 -15.24
C LEU A 155 -26.36 -13.94 -15.00
N ASN A 156 -27.11 -14.54 -15.92
CA ASN A 156 -27.61 -15.91 -15.74
C ASN A 156 -27.19 -16.83 -16.87
N PRO A 157 -25.99 -17.45 -16.81
CA PRO A 157 -25.85 -18.81 -17.16
C PRO A 157 -24.88 -19.58 -16.28
N ILE A 158 -25.33 -20.21 -15.21
CA ILE A 158 -24.62 -21.37 -14.67
C ILE A 158 -25.67 -22.47 -14.45
N GLY A 159 -25.81 -23.28 -15.50
CA GLY A 159 -26.47 -24.56 -15.43
C GLY A 159 -25.67 -25.51 -14.56
N THR A 160 -26.38 -26.23 -13.74
CA THR A 160 -25.94 -27.32 -12.87
C THR A 160 -25.15 -28.38 -13.64
N ALA A 161 -23.83 -28.50 -13.36
CA ALA A 161 -23.04 -29.67 -13.73
C ALA A 161 -22.61 -30.41 -12.46
N SER A 162 -23.00 -31.67 -12.43
CA SER A 162 -22.76 -32.67 -11.40
C SER A 162 -21.30 -32.79 -11.00
N ALA A 163 -21.03 -32.76 -9.69
CA ALA A 163 -19.71 -32.98 -9.10
C ALA A 163 -19.36 -34.47 -9.13
N ALA A 164 -18.35 -34.85 -9.92
CA ALA A 164 -17.65 -36.11 -9.77
C ALA A 164 -16.53 -35.93 -8.74
N ALA A 165 -16.59 -36.70 -7.66
CA ALA A 165 -15.61 -36.71 -6.60
C ALA A 165 -14.26 -37.26 -7.11
N VAL A 166 -13.22 -36.43 -7.08
CA VAL A 166 -11.82 -36.86 -7.25
C VAL A 166 -11.23 -37.07 -5.86
N THR A 167 -10.95 -38.34 -5.56
CA THR A 167 -10.26 -38.73 -4.31
C THR A 167 -8.76 -38.50 -4.49
N LEU A 168 -8.20 -37.57 -3.72
CA LEU A 168 -6.76 -37.36 -3.61
C LEU A 168 -6.19 -38.33 -2.56
N PRO A 169 -4.97 -38.89 -2.77
CA PRO A 169 -4.29 -39.72 -1.77
C PRO A 169 -3.86 -38.86 -0.57
N PRO A 170 -3.77 -39.44 0.64
CA PRO A 170 -3.39 -38.71 1.86
C PRO A 170 -1.94 -38.24 1.76
N PRO A 171 -1.63 -37.04 2.30
CA PRO A 171 -0.24 -36.55 2.36
C PRO A 171 0.55 -37.33 3.41
N ASP A 172 1.84 -37.56 3.11
CA ASP A 172 2.82 -38.17 4.01
C ASP A 172 2.95 -37.35 5.30
N PRO A 173 3.13 -38.00 6.48
CA PRO A 173 3.25 -37.27 7.73
C PRO A 173 4.57 -36.51 7.81
N LEU A 174 4.48 -35.19 8.06
CA LEU A 174 5.62 -34.33 8.38
C LEU A 174 6.29 -34.83 9.69
N PRO A 175 7.64 -34.80 9.79
CA PRO A 175 8.30 -35.19 11.03
C PRO A 175 7.96 -34.26 12.19
N ALA A 176 7.74 -34.86 13.34
CA ALA A 176 7.19 -34.22 14.53
C ALA A 176 8.03 -33.01 15.02
N VAL A 177 7.38 -31.87 15.15
CA VAL A 177 7.92 -30.60 15.71
C VAL A 177 8.36 -30.76 17.17
N ALA A 178 8.01 -31.86 17.83
CA ALA A 178 8.33 -32.16 19.23
C ALA A 178 9.84 -32.38 19.55
N SER A 179 10.69 -32.63 18.53
CA SER A 179 12.14 -32.84 18.77
C SER A 179 12.93 -31.53 18.86
N LEU A 180 12.49 -30.46 18.17
CA LEU A 180 13.18 -29.17 18.19
C LEU A 180 12.95 -28.37 19.49
N GLU A 181 11.78 -28.52 20.12
CA GLU A 181 11.49 -27.91 21.44
C GLU A 181 12.32 -28.55 22.56
N GLY A 182 12.62 -29.84 22.45
CA GLY A 182 13.50 -30.57 23.39
C GLY A 182 14.93 -30.06 23.35
N GLU A 183 15.52 -29.95 22.15
CA GLU A 183 16.91 -29.51 21.96
C GLU A 183 17.14 -28.06 22.37
N VAL A 184 16.19 -27.17 22.10
CA VAL A 184 16.25 -25.76 22.53
C VAL A 184 16.13 -25.65 24.05
N ARG A 185 15.25 -26.41 24.69
CA ARG A 185 15.08 -26.42 26.15
C ARG A 185 16.33 -26.97 26.86
N ASP A 186 16.92 -28.02 26.32
CA ASP A 186 18.15 -28.61 26.86
C ASP A 186 19.36 -27.67 26.71
N SER A 187 19.48 -26.98 25.59
CA SER A 187 20.52 -25.96 25.36
C SER A 187 20.40 -24.78 26.33
N ILE A 188 19.19 -24.28 26.58
CA ILE A 188 18.91 -23.21 27.55
C ILE A 188 19.25 -23.68 28.96
N GLN A 189 18.85 -24.90 29.36
CA GLN A 189 19.17 -25.44 30.69
C GLN A 189 20.67 -25.69 30.87
N GLN A 190 21.38 -26.07 29.82
CA GLN A 190 22.84 -26.24 29.86
C GLN A 190 23.55 -24.90 30.05
N THR A 191 23.08 -23.85 29.39
CA THR A 191 23.62 -22.48 29.54
C THR A 191 23.35 -21.91 30.92
N LEU A 192 22.16 -22.12 31.48
CA LEU A 192 21.83 -21.73 32.86
C LEU A 192 22.68 -22.46 33.92
N ARG A 193 22.92 -23.78 33.75
CA ARG A 193 23.82 -24.53 34.64
C ARG A 193 25.29 -24.12 34.49
N GLN A 194 25.73 -23.60 33.35
CA GLN A 194 27.06 -22.99 33.19
C GLN A 194 27.18 -21.65 33.92
N LEU A 195 26.14 -20.83 33.91
CA LEU A 195 26.08 -19.56 34.64
C LEU A 195 26.07 -19.76 36.18
N GLU A 196 25.37 -20.81 36.67
CA GLU A 196 25.34 -21.17 38.10
C GLU A 196 26.67 -21.73 38.63
N ARG A 197 27.56 -22.23 37.75
CA ARG A 197 28.89 -22.79 38.12
C ARG A 197 30.03 -21.77 38.07
N MET A 198 29.76 -20.50 37.73
CA MET A 198 30.76 -19.45 37.86
C MET A 198 30.94 -19.09 39.33
N PRO A 199 32.14 -19.23 39.92
CA PRO A 199 32.36 -18.87 41.30
C PRO A 199 32.12 -17.39 41.52
N ASP A 200 31.33 -17.11 42.57
CA ASP A 200 31.06 -15.77 43.04
C ASP A 200 32.40 -15.09 43.37
N ARG A 201 32.90 -14.29 42.46
CA ARG A 201 34.09 -13.48 42.65
C ARG A 201 33.64 -12.28 43.46
N ALA A 202 33.75 -12.39 44.78
CA ALA A 202 33.58 -11.28 45.68
C ALA A 202 34.28 -10.05 45.11
N ALA A 203 33.51 -9.04 44.81
CA ALA A 203 33.98 -7.79 44.26
C ALA A 203 34.95 -7.14 45.24
N LYS A 204 36.23 -7.16 44.92
CA LYS A 204 37.22 -6.25 45.48
C LYS A 204 36.76 -4.83 45.11
N PRO A 205 36.70 -3.88 46.08
CA PRO A 205 36.33 -2.51 45.72
C PRO A 205 37.20 -2.02 44.57
N PRO A 206 36.62 -1.38 43.54
CA PRO A 206 37.40 -0.92 42.40
C PRO A 206 38.49 0.04 42.87
N PRO A 207 39.75 -0.10 42.43
CA PRO A 207 40.71 0.96 42.56
C PRO A 207 40.07 2.21 41.88
N GLN A 208 40.19 3.35 42.52
CA GLN A 208 39.75 4.61 41.94
C GLN A 208 40.17 4.61 40.49
N ALA A 209 39.15 4.66 39.59
CA ALA A 209 39.38 4.66 38.16
C ALA A 209 40.31 5.84 37.87
N ALA A 210 41.53 5.52 37.42
CA ALA A 210 42.33 6.48 36.74
C ALA A 210 41.47 7.04 35.60
N GLU A 211 41.32 8.34 35.54
CA GLU A 211 40.66 9.06 34.45
C GLU A 211 41.09 8.37 33.14
N PRO A 212 40.15 7.90 32.27
CA PRO A 212 40.57 7.24 31.04
C PRO A 212 41.53 8.17 30.32
N PRO A 213 42.66 7.67 29.79
CA PRO A 213 43.63 8.53 29.13
C PRO A 213 42.86 9.32 28.09
N LYS A 214 42.91 10.64 28.20
CA LYS A 214 42.30 11.58 27.27
C LYS A 214 42.66 11.07 25.86
N PRO A 215 41.71 10.75 24.97
CA PRO A 215 42.04 10.21 23.66
C PRO A 215 43.08 11.13 23.05
N PRO A 216 44.15 10.60 22.41
CA PRO A 216 45.18 11.44 21.80
C PRO A 216 44.49 12.47 20.93
N ALA A 217 44.89 13.75 21.09
CA ALA A 217 44.34 14.81 20.29
C ALA A 217 44.43 14.41 18.80
N PRO A 218 43.33 14.48 18.04
CA PRO A 218 43.37 14.11 16.63
C PRO A 218 44.53 14.88 15.97
N PRO A 219 45.29 14.28 15.05
CA PRO A 219 46.38 14.98 14.36
C PRO A 219 45.80 16.25 13.73
N PRO A 220 46.57 17.36 13.69
CA PRO A 220 46.08 18.61 13.12
C PRO A 220 45.64 18.31 11.67
N ILE A 221 44.35 18.50 11.42
CA ILE A 221 43.73 18.23 10.12
C ILE A 221 44.03 19.45 9.25
N GLY A 222 44.85 19.26 8.22
CA GLY A 222 45.06 20.28 7.19
C GLY A 222 43.76 20.58 6.43
N ALA A 223 43.77 21.65 5.66
CA ALA A 223 42.70 21.89 4.69
C ALA A 223 42.53 20.69 3.76
N MET A 224 41.31 20.45 3.29
CA MET A 224 41.05 19.39 2.28
C MET A 224 41.74 19.71 0.94
N ASP A 225 42.28 20.92 0.80
CA ASP A 225 42.99 21.43 -0.36
C ASP A 225 42.20 21.27 -1.68
N LEU A 226 40.92 21.53 -1.61
CA LEU A 226 40.03 21.39 -2.79
C LEU A 226 40.24 22.51 -3.80
N ALA A 227 40.73 23.70 -3.34
CA ALA A 227 41.03 24.85 -4.18
C ALA A 227 42.12 24.54 -5.23
N GLY A 228 43.11 23.72 -4.85
CA GLY A 228 44.20 23.32 -5.75
C GLY A 228 43.77 22.51 -6.97
N TRP A 229 42.55 22.00 -6.94
CA TRP A 229 41.96 21.17 -8.02
C TRP A 229 41.03 21.97 -8.97
N ALA A 230 40.91 23.26 -8.81
CA ALA A 230 40.06 24.15 -9.62
C ALA A 230 40.61 24.44 -11.04
N GLY A 231 41.57 23.68 -11.52
CA GLY A 231 42.22 23.89 -12.81
C GLY A 231 41.32 23.69 -14.02
N GLU A 232 41.61 24.41 -15.12
CA GLU A 232 40.81 24.42 -16.33
C GLU A 232 40.90 23.11 -17.17
N ASP A 233 41.94 22.27 -16.97
CA ASP A 233 42.20 21.07 -17.78
C ASP A 233 41.88 19.79 -17.00
N PHE A 234 40.57 19.51 -16.89
CA PHE A 234 40.06 18.30 -16.23
C PHE A 234 40.70 17.00 -16.77
N ASN A 235 40.74 16.84 -18.09
CA ASN A 235 41.21 15.58 -18.70
C ASN A 235 42.70 15.37 -18.46
N ARG A 236 43.50 16.40 -18.63
CA ARG A 236 44.95 16.33 -18.41
C ARG A 236 45.29 16.03 -16.94
N THR A 237 44.59 16.67 -16.02
CA THR A 237 44.79 16.41 -14.58
C THR A 237 44.38 15.00 -14.21
N ARG A 238 43.24 14.51 -14.72
CA ARG A 238 42.79 13.13 -14.53
C ARG A 238 43.81 12.12 -15.08
N GLU A 239 44.30 12.33 -16.30
CA GLU A 239 45.32 11.48 -16.92
C GLU A 239 46.64 11.45 -16.12
N ALA A 240 47.06 12.59 -15.61
CA ALA A 240 48.27 12.71 -14.76
C ALA A 240 48.08 11.91 -13.45
N LEU A 241 46.94 12.02 -12.79
CA LEU A 241 46.61 11.25 -11.59
C LEU A 241 46.52 9.77 -11.84
N GLN A 242 45.94 9.34 -12.96
CA GLN A 242 45.88 7.93 -13.35
C GLN A 242 47.27 7.39 -13.68
N SER A 243 48.10 8.16 -14.36
CA SER A 243 49.50 7.80 -14.62
C SER A 243 50.30 7.63 -13.32
N ALA A 244 50.13 8.54 -12.37
CA ALA A 244 50.79 8.44 -11.05
C ALA A 244 50.40 7.15 -10.31
N LEU A 245 49.14 6.71 -10.44
CA LEU A 245 48.67 5.43 -9.83
C LEU A 245 49.33 4.20 -10.42
N THR A 246 49.73 4.22 -11.68
CA THR A 246 50.37 3.07 -12.32
C THR A 246 51.81 2.88 -11.87
N THR A 247 52.49 3.96 -11.48
CA THR A 247 53.92 3.95 -11.09
C THR A 247 54.13 3.89 -9.58
N ALA A 248 53.15 4.35 -8.78
CA ALA A 248 53.24 4.40 -7.33
C ALA A 248 53.05 3.04 -6.67
N GLN A 249 53.78 2.79 -5.58
CA GLN A 249 53.68 1.57 -4.77
C GLN A 249 53.51 1.90 -3.27
N GLY A 250 52.97 0.93 -2.52
CA GLY A 250 52.77 1.07 -1.06
C GLY A 250 52.04 2.35 -0.66
N ARG A 251 52.61 3.07 0.30
CA ARG A 251 52.04 4.32 0.81
C ARG A 251 51.79 5.34 -0.30
N ALA A 252 52.73 5.55 -1.21
CA ALA A 252 52.63 6.49 -2.31
C ALA A 252 51.44 6.21 -3.24
N ARG A 253 51.08 4.92 -3.40
CA ARG A 253 49.90 4.52 -4.20
C ARG A 253 48.59 4.92 -3.53
N VAL A 254 48.52 4.77 -2.20
CA VAL A 254 47.35 5.26 -1.44
C VAL A 254 47.23 6.78 -1.53
N ASP A 255 48.37 7.51 -1.44
CA ASP A 255 48.40 8.97 -1.57
C ASP A 255 47.93 9.42 -2.97
N ALA A 256 48.40 8.77 -4.04
CA ALA A 256 47.98 9.01 -5.42
C ALA A 256 46.47 8.72 -5.62
N GLN A 257 45.97 7.62 -5.04
CA GLN A 257 44.52 7.33 -5.09
C GLN A 257 43.71 8.35 -4.30
N THR A 258 44.21 8.80 -3.15
CA THR A 258 43.57 9.87 -2.34
C THR A 258 43.55 11.20 -3.10
N ALA A 259 44.60 11.53 -3.86
CA ALA A 259 44.61 12.69 -4.73
C ALA A 259 43.51 12.61 -5.82
N LEU A 260 43.32 11.42 -6.43
CA LEU A 260 42.22 11.21 -7.37
C LEU A 260 40.84 11.39 -6.69
N VAL A 261 40.65 10.90 -5.47
CA VAL A 261 39.42 11.09 -4.69
C VAL A 261 39.14 12.58 -4.47
N ARG A 262 40.16 13.37 -4.06
CA ARG A 262 40.04 14.84 -3.88
C ARG A 262 39.67 15.54 -5.19
N PHE A 263 40.33 15.17 -6.28
CA PHE A 263 40.05 15.70 -7.61
C PHE A 263 38.60 15.46 -8.03
N LEU A 264 38.09 14.21 -7.86
CA LEU A 264 36.71 13.87 -8.19
C LEU A 264 35.69 14.60 -7.30
N LEU A 265 35.98 14.72 -5.99
CA LEU A 265 35.15 15.52 -5.07
C LEU A 265 35.13 17.01 -5.48
N ALA A 266 36.29 17.57 -5.85
CA ALA A 266 36.42 18.95 -6.28
C ALA A 266 35.56 19.26 -7.53
N HIS A 267 35.38 18.30 -8.40
CA HIS A 267 34.54 18.39 -9.61
C HIS A 267 33.10 17.87 -9.38
N ALA A 268 32.68 17.65 -8.13
CA ALA A 268 31.35 17.15 -7.77
C ALA A 268 30.95 15.83 -8.47
N MET A 269 31.92 14.96 -8.72
CA MET A 269 31.75 13.63 -9.30
C MET A 269 31.55 12.60 -8.17
N ASP A 270 30.33 12.57 -7.63
CA ASP A 270 30.02 11.86 -6.37
C ASP A 270 30.19 10.34 -6.49
N GLU A 271 29.68 9.71 -7.55
CA GLU A 271 29.73 8.25 -7.74
C GLU A 271 31.15 7.76 -8.00
N GLU A 272 31.85 8.40 -8.92
CA GLU A 272 33.23 8.08 -9.25
C GLU A 272 34.17 8.34 -8.07
N GLY A 273 33.91 9.43 -7.33
CA GLY A 273 34.66 9.78 -6.13
C GLY A 273 34.53 8.72 -5.02
N ARG A 274 33.33 8.20 -4.81
CA ARG A 274 33.10 7.10 -3.85
C ARG A 274 33.77 5.80 -4.29
N ALA A 275 33.63 5.43 -5.54
CA ALA A 275 34.30 4.22 -6.07
C ALA A 275 35.84 4.33 -5.93
N ALA A 276 36.41 5.51 -6.18
CA ALA A 276 37.83 5.78 -5.96
C ALA A 276 38.21 5.72 -4.48
N LEU A 277 37.34 6.20 -3.58
CA LEU A 277 37.54 6.14 -2.12
C LEU A 277 37.53 4.70 -1.60
N GLU A 278 36.57 3.87 -2.02
CA GLU A 278 36.52 2.44 -1.69
C GLU A 278 37.80 1.72 -2.15
N THR A 279 38.27 2.06 -3.35
CA THR A 279 39.54 1.55 -3.88
C THR A 279 40.71 1.93 -2.97
N ALA A 280 40.81 3.21 -2.56
CA ALA A 280 41.86 3.68 -1.63
C ALA A 280 41.80 2.96 -0.28
N ALA A 281 40.60 2.76 0.26
CA ALA A 281 40.38 2.07 1.54
C ALA A 281 40.82 0.58 1.48
N SER A 282 40.66 -0.06 0.32
CA SER A 282 41.09 -1.47 0.11
C SER A 282 42.60 -1.66 0.02
N MET A 283 43.36 -0.60 -0.21
CA MET A 283 44.85 -0.65 -0.38
C MET A 283 45.62 -0.75 0.94
N ALA A 284 45.01 -1.14 2.06
CA ALA A 284 45.61 -1.21 3.39
C ALA A 284 46.30 0.11 3.83
N PRO A 285 45.60 1.24 3.86
CA PRO A 285 46.17 2.57 4.19
C PRO A 285 46.75 2.60 5.61
N ALA A 286 47.80 3.38 5.81
CA ALA A 286 48.37 3.70 7.13
C ALA A 286 47.31 4.48 8.00
N PRO A 287 47.45 4.52 9.34
CA PRO A 287 46.45 5.16 10.22
C PRO A 287 46.13 6.61 9.87
N ASP A 288 47.11 7.42 9.52
CA ASP A 288 46.95 8.80 9.07
C ASP A 288 46.21 8.89 7.71
N GLN A 289 46.56 8.01 6.77
CA GLN A 289 45.88 7.91 5.48
C GLN A 289 44.41 7.49 5.68
N ARG A 290 44.12 6.50 6.56
CA ARG A 290 42.73 6.09 6.90
C ARG A 290 41.92 7.25 7.44
N TYR A 291 42.53 8.09 8.28
CA TYR A 291 41.84 9.28 8.81
C TYR A 291 41.51 10.29 7.70
N GLY A 292 42.46 10.56 6.80
CA GLY A 292 42.22 11.40 5.62
C GLY A 292 41.13 10.86 4.70
N LEU A 293 41.10 9.55 4.44
CA LEU A 293 40.05 8.88 3.66
C LEU A 293 38.68 8.96 4.36
N ARG A 294 38.64 8.84 5.70
CA ARG A 294 37.41 9.02 6.47
C ARG A 294 36.83 10.43 6.32
N ILE A 295 37.66 11.49 6.37
CA ILE A 295 37.24 12.86 6.14
C ILE A 295 36.59 13.01 4.76
N LEU A 296 37.23 12.48 3.70
CA LEU A 296 36.69 12.52 2.35
C LEU A 296 35.39 11.71 2.23
N GLY A 297 35.33 10.56 2.87
CA GLY A 297 34.11 9.75 2.94
C GLY A 297 32.95 10.48 3.60
N ASP A 298 33.24 11.20 4.69
CA ASP A 298 32.25 12.00 5.40
C ASP A 298 31.77 13.21 4.59
N ALA A 299 32.63 13.77 3.73
CA ALA A 299 32.24 14.80 2.79
C ALA A 299 31.28 14.23 1.71
N PHE A 300 31.56 13.07 1.14
CA PHE A 300 30.62 12.42 0.21
C PHE A 300 29.29 12.07 0.89
N ARG A 301 29.30 11.56 2.13
CA ARG A 301 28.07 11.29 2.88
C ARG A 301 27.24 12.56 3.12
N ALA A 302 27.89 13.68 3.39
CA ALA A 302 27.22 14.97 3.52
C ALA A 302 26.54 15.42 2.21
N LEU A 303 27.09 15.07 1.04
CA LEU A 303 26.47 15.35 -0.27
C LEU A 303 25.25 14.46 -0.54
N ASP A 304 25.19 13.26 0.03
CA ASP A 304 24.09 12.30 -0.15
C ASP A 304 22.83 12.61 0.65
N ARG A 305 22.87 13.62 1.52
CA ARG A 305 21.76 13.98 2.42
C ARG A 305 21.37 12.85 3.36
N GLU A 306 22.37 12.13 3.92
CA GLU A 306 22.11 11.06 4.89
C GLU A 306 21.20 11.54 6.03
N GLU A 307 20.24 10.69 6.42
CA GLU A 307 19.25 11.00 7.46
C GLU A 307 19.87 11.07 8.87
N SER A 308 21.05 10.49 9.08
CA SER A 308 21.71 10.39 10.38
C SER A 308 23.11 11.02 10.38
N PRO A 309 23.21 12.35 10.48
CA PRO A 309 24.50 13.03 10.43
C PRO A 309 25.38 12.86 11.67
N ASP A 310 24.89 12.25 12.76
CA ASP A 310 25.61 12.15 14.03
C ASP A 310 26.93 11.39 13.94
N ASP A 311 27.06 10.44 13.03
CA ASP A 311 28.28 9.67 12.79
C ASP A 311 29.27 10.40 11.86
N ASN A 312 28.91 11.55 11.34
CA ASN A 312 29.76 12.33 10.45
C ASN A 312 30.80 13.13 11.25
N LEU A 313 32.08 13.01 10.91
CA LEU A 313 33.19 13.69 11.60
C LEU A 313 32.99 15.22 11.68
N PHE A 314 32.48 15.84 10.63
CA PHE A 314 32.26 17.29 10.64
C PHE A 314 31.20 17.71 11.66
N VAL A 315 30.33 16.81 12.09
CA VAL A 315 29.35 17.07 13.15
C VAL A 315 29.93 16.75 14.52
N GLN A 316 30.78 15.72 14.64
CA GLN A 316 31.40 15.30 15.91
C GLN A 316 32.57 16.21 16.35
N LEU A 317 33.34 16.76 15.41
CA LEU A 317 34.51 17.57 15.70
C LEU A 317 34.12 18.97 16.24
N PRO A 318 34.91 19.53 17.18
CA PRO A 318 34.74 20.90 17.62
C PRO A 318 34.87 21.90 16.46
N ALA A 319 34.13 23.01 16.56
CA ALA A 319 34.20 24.08 15.58
C ALA A 319 35.63 24.63 15.45
N GLY A 320 36.09 24.83 14.22
CA GLY A 320 37.41 25.37 13.92
C GLY A 320 38.56 24.35 13.97
N THR A 321 38.26 23.03 14.12
CA THR A 321 39.28 21.98 14.10
C THR A 321 40.04 21.92 12.75
N MET A 322 39.37 22.31 11.65
CA MET A 322 39.96 22.44 10.33
C MET A 322 39.33 23.60 9.55
N PRO A 323 40.02 24.15 8.55
CA PRO A 323 39.51 25.30 7.78
C PRO A 323 38.15 25.04 7.09
N ASP A 324 37.91 23.78 6.66
CA ASP A 324 36.73 23.40 5.93
C ASP A 324 35.55 22.93 6.82
N HIS A 325 35.75 22.89 8.15
CA HIS A 325 34.80 22.34 9.12
C HIS A 325 33.39 22.94 8.99
N HIS A 326 33.28 24.27 8.96
CA HIS A 326 31.98 24.96 8.92
C HIS A 326 31.22 24.67 7.63
N VAL A 327 31.92 24.53 6.49
CA VAL A 327 31.29 24.16 5.19
C VAL A 327 30.63 22.81 5.32
N TRP A 328 31.43 21.79 5.63
CA TRP A 328 30.94 20.39 5.61
C TRP A 328 30.00 20.09 6.78
N ARG A 329 30.18 20.73 7.95
CA ARG A 329 29.20 20.62 9.04
C ARG A 329 27.85 21.22 8.65
N SER A 330 27.85 22.41 8.03
CA SER A 330 26.61 23.05 7.57
C SER A 330 25.91 22.17 6.52
N VAL A 331 26.64 21.61 5.56
CA VAL A 331 26.08 20.71 4.52
C VAL A 331 25.54 19.41 5.11
N ALA A 332 26.26 18.76 6.02
CA ALA A 332 25.84 17.52 6.66
C ALA A 332 24.56 17.70 7.52
N LEU A 333 24.42 18.83 8.20
CA LEU A 333 23.26 19.14 9.05
C LEU A 333 22.07 19.72 8.28
N ALA A 334 22.31 20.29 7.09
CA ALA A 334 21.31 21.02 6.33
C ALA A 334 19.99 20.25 6.10
N PRO A 335 19.99 18.95 5.72
CA PRO A 335 18.75 18.25 5.41
C PRO A 335 17.84 18.01 6.62
N THR A 336 18.38 17.83 7.82
CA THR A 336 17.64 17.36 8.99
C THR A 336 17.65 18.34 10.18
N ARG A 337 18.68 19.20 10.28
CA ARG A 337 18.90 20.08 11.44
C ARG A 337 19.32 21.49 11.00
N TRP A 338 18.49 22.15 10.20
CA TRP A 338 18.79 23.46 9.64
C TRP A 338 19.18 24.50 10.67
N ALA A 339 18.55 24.54 11.84
CA ALA A 339 18.88 25.48 12.91
C ALA A 339 20.35 25.39 13.34
N ALA A 340 20.91 24.18 13.44
CA ALA A 340 22.32 23.96 13.77
C ALA A 340 23.25 24.16 12.54
N ALA A 341 22.75 23.86 11.34
CA ALA A 341 23.51 24.08 10.09
C ALA A 341 23.80 25.55 9.85
N LYS A 342 22.84 26.45 10.11
CA LYS A 342 22.96 27.89 9.84
C LYS A 342 23.88 28.63 10.81
N GLU A 343 24.19 28.09 12.00
CA GLU A 343 25.09 28.73 12.98
C GLU A 343 26.47 29.04 12.38
N GLY A 344 27.01 28.13 11.56
CA GLY A 344 28.28 28.28 10.86
C GLY A 344 28.19 28.92 9.47
N LEU A 345 26.98 29.22 8.98
CA LEU A 345 26.73 29.58 7.58
C LEU A 345 27.55 30.79 7.09
N PRO A 346 27.70 31.91 7.81
CA PRO A 346 28.51 33.05 7.31
C PRO A 346 29.99 32.69 7.13
N ILE A 347 30.54 31.79 7.95
CA ILE A 347 31.92 31.30 7.83
C ILE A 347 32.02 30.31 6.66
N ALA A 348 31.05 29.42 6.55
CA ALA A 348 30.97 28.46 5.47
C ALA A 348 30.89 29.13 4.09
N LEU A 349 30.03 30.14 3.93
CA LEU A 349 29.88 30.89 2.67
C LEU A 349 31.19 31.58 2.26
N ARG A 350 31.89 32.21 3.19
CA ARG A 350 33.22 32.82 2.90
C ARG A 350 34.24 31.76 2.46
N ARG A 351 34.27 30.61 3.13
CA ARG A 351 35.21 29.53 2.78
C ARG A 351 34.88 28.91 1.42
N LEU A 352 33.59 28.85 1.04
CA LEU A 352 33.16 28.36 -0.25
C LEU A 352 33.67 29.16 -1.44
N LEU A 353 34.07 30.43 -1.24
CA LEU A 353 34.69 31.23 -2.31
C LEU A 353 35.99 30.63 -2.82
N ASP A 354 36.70 29.89 -1.99
CA ASP A 354 37.97 29.21 -2.34
C ASP A 354 37.74 27.85 -3.04
N TYR A 355 36.47 27.36 -3.11
CA TYR A 355 36.20 26.06 -3.66
C TYR A 355 36.02 26.09 -5.21
N PRO A 356 36.32 24.97 -5.90
CA PRO A 356 36.04 24.87 -7.33
C PRO A 356 34.59 25.16 -7.65
N ALA A 357 34.33 25.76 -8.80
CA ALA A 357 33.01 26.27 -9.20
C ALA A 357 31.93 25.19 -9.16
N ASP A 358 32.25 23.98 -9.65
CA ASP A 358 31.27 22.86 -9.69
C ASP A 358 30.87 22.43 -8.28
N LEU A 359 31.85 22.19 -7.42
CA LEU A 359 31.58 21.80 -6.03
C LEU A 359 30.89 22.92 -5.25
N ARG A 360 31.35 24.19 -5.41
CA ARG A 360 30.72 25.35 -4.79
C ARG A 360 29.26 25.46 -5.20
N SER A 361 28.98 25.34 -6.46
CA SER A 361 27.60 25.34 -7.01
C SER A 361 26.74 24.23 -6.39
N ARG A 362 27.28 23.02 -6.26
CA ARG A 362 26.60 21.87 -5.64
C ARG A 362 26.27 22.15 -4.17
N LEU A 363 27.26 22.62 -3.39
CA LEU A 363 27.11 22.89 -1.95
C LEU A 363 26.14 24.04 -1.69
N LEU A 364 26.25 25.16 -2.44
CA LEU A 364 25.30 26.27 -2.36
C LEU A 364 23.86 25.81 -2.67
N THR A 365 23.70 24.92 -3.65
CA THR A 365 22.38 24.35 -4.00
C THR A 365 21.80 23.54 -2.83
N THR A 366 22.62 22.73 -2.17
CA THR A 366 22.19 21.92 -1.01
C THR A 366 21.77 22.84 0.15
N LEU A 367 22.56 23.86 0.46
CA LEU A 367 22.25 24.83 1.50
C LEU A 367 21.01 25.67 1.18
N ALA A 368 20.85 26.10 -0.08
CA ALA A 368 19.67 26.85 -0.53
C ALA A 368 18.39 26.02 -0.43
N ALA A 369 18.44 24.76 -0.83
CA ALA A 369 17.31 23.86 -0.72
C ALA A 369 16.88 23.63 0.74
N ALA A 370 17.83 23.53 1.67
CA ALA A 370 17.55 23.38 3.09
C ALA A 370 16.99 24.67 3.72
N ALA A 371 17.55 25.83 3.37
CA ALA A 371 17.04 27.14 3.81
C ALA A 371 15.60 27.37 3.31
N ASP A 372 15.34 27.02 2.05
CA ASP A 372 13.99 27.09 1.44
C ASP A 372 13.01 26.16 2.16
N ALA A 373 13.37 24.89 2.37
CA ALA A 373 12.54 23.93 3.09
C ALA A 373 12.23 24.36 4.53
N ALA A 374 13.15 25.04 5.18
CA ALA A 374 12.98 25.61 6.52
C ALA A 374 12.22 26.95 6.54
N GLY A 375 11.88 27.53 5.38
CA GLY A 375 11.27 28.86 5.29
C GLY A 375 12.19 30.00 5.73
N ASP A 376 13.51 29.77 5.78
CA ASP A 376 14.49 30.75 6.25
C ASP A 376 14.92 31.73 5.11
N GLY A 377 14.06 32.69 4.82
CA GLY A 377 14.30 33.67 3.77
C GLY A 377 15.57 34.54 4.01
N ALA A 378 15.98 34.73 5.26
CA ALA A 378 17.20 35.49 5.55
C ALA A 378 18.45 34.69 5.13
N ALA A 379 18.55 33.43 5.53
CA ALA A 379 19.64 32.55 5.12
C ALA A 379 19.63 32.31 3.61
N LEU A 380 18.45 32.04 3.03
CA LEU A 380 18.32 31.87 1.59
C LEU A 380 18.82 33.10 0.81
N ASN A 381 18.54 34.32 1.30
CA ASN A 381 19.03 35.55 0.68
C ASN A 381 20.56 35.62 0.66
N LEU A 382 21.23 35.25 1.75
CA LEU A 382 22.70 35.21 1.82
C LEU A 382 23.26 34.19 0.80
N ILE A 383 22.66 32.99 0.73
CA ILE A 383 23.10 31.93 -0.19
C ILE A 383 22.87 32.33 -1.65
N VAL A 384 21.74 32.96 -1.96
CA VAL A 384 21.44 33.46 -3.32
C VAL A 384 22.42 34.56 -3.73
N LEU A 385 22.86 35.43 -2.82
CA LEU A 385 23.91 36.43 -3.10
C LEU A 385 25.21 35.74 -3.50
N GLU A 386 25.63 34.70 -2.78
CA GLU A 386 26.82 33.92 -3.13
C GLU A 386 26.65 33.16 -4.47
N MET A 387 25.45 32.63 -4.77
CA MET A 387 25.19 32.02 -6.06
C MET A 387 25.40 32.93 -7.26
N ILE A 388 25.15 34.24 -7.09
CA ILE A 388 25.37 35.23 -8.16
C ILE A 388 26.86 35.37 -8.50
N THR A 389 27.76 35.09 -7.54
CA THR A 389 29.22 35.21 -7.75
C THR A 389 29.82 33.99 -8.43
N VAL A 390 29.06 32.86 -8.52
CA VAL A 390 29.49 31.65 -9.22
C VAL A 390 29.42 31.88 -10.72
N ASP A 391 30.38 31.33 -11.46
CA ASP A 391 30.43 31.41 -12.93
C ASP A 391 29.07 31.04 -13.55
N SER A 392 28.67 31.81 -14.54
CA SER A 392 27.39 31.67 -15.27
C SER A 392 27.16 30.27 -15.85
N LYS A 393 28.23 29.51 -16.15
CA LYS A 393 28.12 28.11 -16.61
C LYS A 393 27.59 27.18 -15.52
N GLY A 394 27.99 27.36 -14.26
CA GLY A 394 27.54 26.56 -13.12
C GLY A 394 26.08 26.84 -12.73
N MET A 395 25.48 27.94 -13.20
CA MET A 395 24.10 28.35 -12.90
C MET A 395 23.16 28.34 -14.14
N ALA A 396 23.63 27.87 -15.27
CA ALA A 396 22.90 27.87 -16.54
C ALA A 396 21.70 26.88 -16.57
N ASP A 397 21.47 26.11 -15.52
CA ASP A 397 20.36 25.18 -15.38
C ASP A 397 19.10 25.79 -14.74
N GLY A 398 19.08 27.11 -14.49
CA GLY A 398 17.95 27.84 -13.92
C GLY A 398 17.84 27.81 -12.39
N ARG A 399 18.81 27.18 -11.68
CA ARG A 399 18.76 27.09 -10.20
C ARG A 399 18.76 28.44 -9.51
N LEU A 400 19.52 29.42 -10.03
CA LEU A 400 19.58 30.76 -9.46
C LEU A 400 18.22 31.47 -9.55
N ASP A 401 17.58 31.45 -10.72
CA ASP A 401 16.26 32.06 -10.89
C ASP A 401 15.18 31.32 -10.10
N TYR A 402 15.27 29.99 -10.00
CA TYR A 402 14.38 29.21 -9.15
C TYR A 402 14.47 29.69 -7.67
N PHE A 403 15.67 29.76 -7.08
CA PHE A 403 15.82 30.19 -5.70
C PHE A 403 15.52 31.68 -5.47
N ARG A 404 15.73 32.53 -6.49
CA ARG A 404 15.25 33.92 -6.46
C ARG A 404 13.72 33.98 -6.42
N GLY A 405 13.04 33.14 -7.19
CA GLY A 405 11.59 32.99 -7.13
C GLY A 405 11.13 32.56 -5.76
N ARG A 406 11.76 31.51 -5.17
CA ARG A 406 11.47 31.06 -3.80
C ARG A 406 11.69 32.16 -2.75
N LEU A 407 12.78 32.92 -2.87
CA LEU A 407 13.07 34.05 -1.99
C LEU A 407 12.00 35.16 -2.09
N ALA A 408 11.50 35.43 -3.30
CA ALA A 408 10.42 36.40 -3.50
C ALA A 408 9.12 35.92 -2.85
N GLU A 409 8.77 34.63 -2.93
CA GLU A 409 7.63 34.06 -2.21
C GLU A 409 7.78 34.17 -0.69
N LEU A 410 8.95 33.81 -0.13
CA LEU A 410 9.21 33.88 1.31
C LEU A 410 9.19 35.31 1.88
N LYS A 411 9.48 36.31 1.04
CA LYS A 411 9.41 37.74 1.42
C LYS A 411 8.02 38.34 1.24
N ALA A 412 7.14 37.67 0.52
CA ALA A 412 5.80 38.18 0.25
C ALA A 412 4.91 38.08 1.50
N PRO A 413 3.93 38.99 1.67
CA PRO A 413 2.93 38.85 2.72
C PRO A 413 2.18 37.52 2.61
N PRO A 414 1.80 36.90 3.74
CA PRO A 414 1.03 35.65 3.73
C PRO A 414 -0.25 35.80 2.89
N GLY A 415 -0.51 34.80 2.04
CA GLY A 415 -1.71 34.77 1.18
C GLY A 415 -1.62 35.61 -0.10
N THR A 416 -0.47 36.22 -0.40
CA THR A 416 -0.22 36.91 -1.66
C THR A 416 0.57 36.02 -2.63
N ALA A 417 0.29 36.14 -3.92
CA ALA A 417 1.11 35.51 -4.97
C ALA A 417 2.00 36.60 -5.60
N PRO A 418 3.31 36.62 -5.31
CA PRO A 418 4.17 37.69 -5.77
C PRO A 418 4.50 37.54 -7.27
N GLU A 419 4.17 38.57 -8.07
CA GLU A 419 4.50 38.63 -9.51
C GLU A 419 6.00 38.48 -9.78
N ALA A 420 6.84 39.10 -8.91
CA ALA A 420 8.29 38.98 -9.00
C ALA A 420 8.79 37.52 -8.87
N ALA A 421 8.09 36.67 -8.14
CA ALA A 421 8.41 35.25 -8.08
C ALA A 421 8.05 34.55 -9.41
N LEU A 422 6.89 34.88 -9.99
CA LEU A 422 6.44 34.31 -11.26
C LEU A 422 7.43 34.62 -12.40
N GLU A 423 7.90 35.87 -12.51
CA GLU A 423 8.90 36.26 -13.50
C GLU A 423 10.20 35.42 -13.40
N ARG A 424 10.65 35.13 -12.19
CA ARG A 424 11.81 34.28 -11.95
C ARG A 424 11.58 32.83 -12.30
N TYR A 425 10.42 32.29 -11.96
CA TYR A 425 10.08 30.92 -12.34
C TYR A 425 9.91 30.77 -13.86
N ASP A 426 9.34 31.78 -14.54
CA ASP A 426 9.24 31.78 -15.97
C ASP A 426 10.60 31.80 -16.65
N ALA A 427 11.55 32.59 -16.12
CA ALA A 427 12.92 32.61 -16.62
C ALA A 427 13.61 31.25 -16.46
N ALA A 428 13.46 30.59 -15.29
CA ALA A 428 14.01 29.26 -15.05
C ALA A 428 13.33 28.20 -15.92
N ALA A 429 12.00 28.21 -16.03
CA ALA A 429 11.22 27.27 -16.83
C ALA A 429 11.48 27.37 -18.33
N ALA A 430 11.79 28.58 -18.85
CA ALA A 430 12.10 28.83 -20.26
C ALA A 430 13.31 28.01 -20.75
N LEU A 431 14.21 27.60 -19.86
CA LEU A 431 15.35 26.75 -20.20
C LEU A 431 14.93 25.33 -20.62
N ARG A 432 13.75 24.87 -20.23
CA ARG A 432 13.16 23.57 -20.55
C ARG A 432 14.05 22.34 -20.27
N ARG A 433 15.16 22.51 -19.58
CA ARG A 433 16.17 21.49 -19.29
C ARG A 433 16.52 21.49 -17.80
N GLY A 434 16.74 20.30 -17.28
CA GLY A 434 17.20 20.12 -15.92
C GLY A 434 16.10 20.22 -14.84
N PRO A 435 16.47 19.88 -13.61
CA PRO A 435 15.52 19.75 -12.50
C PRO A 435 14.92 21.09 -12.07
N PHE A 436 15.72 22.17 -12.08
CA PHE A 436 15.25 23.49 -11.61
C PHE A 436 14.24 24.14 -12.55
N ALA A 437 14.36 23.90 -13.87
CA ALA A 437 13.36 24.34 -14.84
C ALA A 437 12.00 23.66 -14.56
N ARG A 438 12.00 22.36 -14.25
CA ARG A 438 10.77 21.62 -13.93
C ARG A 438 10.16 22.02 -12.59
N ARG A 439 10.98 22.23 -11.55
CA ARG A 439 10.50 22.77 -10.28
C ARG A 439 9.87 24.14 -10.45
N ALA A 440 10.53 25.01 -11.23
CA ALA A 440 10.02 26.34 -11.55
C ALA A 440 8.68 26.28 -12.30
N GLU A 441 8.53 25.34 -13.25
CA GLU A 441 7.30 25.12 -13.99
C GLU A 441 6.14 24.74 -13.07
N VAL A 442 6.33 23.79 -12.13
CA VAL A 442 5.32 23.45 -11.12
C VAL A 442 4.91 24.69 -10.31
N ARG A 443 5.89 25.47 -9.81
CA ARG A 443 5.61 26.68 -9.03
C ARG A 443 4.92 27.77 -9.83
N ALA A 444 5.32 27.96 -11.10
CA ALA A 444 4.70 28.93 -11.99
C ALA A 444 3.21 28.61 -12.27
N ILE A 445 2.89 27.32 -12.44
CA ILE A 445 1.49 26.87 -12.60
C ILE A 445 0.68 27.23 -11.35
N GLU A 446 1.19 26.88 -10.16
CA GLU A 446 0.50 27.17 -8.90
C GLU A 446 0.31 28.69 -8.66
N LEU A 447 1.34 29.50 -8.96
CA LEU A 447 1.25 30.95 -8.83
C LEU A 447 0.29 31.58 -9.84
N ARG A 448 0.34 31.19 -11.11
CA ARG A 448 -0.60 31.67 -12.14
C ARG A 448 -2.04 31.39 -11.74
N ARG A 449 -2.29 30.20 -11.24
CA ARG A 449 -3.59 29.81 -10.72
C ARG A 449 -3.99 30.71 -9.52
N GLY A 450 -3.07 30.92 -8.58
CA GLY A 450 -3.31 31.79 -7.39
C GLY A 450 -3.60 33.26 -7.78
N LEU A 451 -2.99 33.75 -8.85
CA LEU A 451 -3.21 35.07 -9.45
C LEU A 451 -4.48 35.15 -10.33
N GLY A 452 -5.20 34.04 -10.54
CA GLY A 452 -6.35 33.99 -11.46
C GLY A 452 -5.96 34.12 -12.94
N ARG A 453 -4.68 33.90 -13.29
CA ARG A 453 -4.16 33.93 -14.66
C ARG A 453 -4.18 32.59 -15.36
N LEU A 454 -4.52 31.53 -14.65
CA LEU A 454 -4.67 30.17 -15.13
C LEU A 454 -5.90 29.59 -14.44
N ASP A 455 -6.82 29.05 -15.20
CA ASP A 455 -7.97 28.36 -14.61
C ASP A 455 -7.59 26.95 -14.12
N GLU A 456 -8.49 26.29 -13.42
CA GLU A 456 -8.19 24.99 -12.80
C GLU A 456 -8.01 23.89 -13.85
N GLU A 457 -8.73 23.94 -14.99
CA GLU A 457 -8.63 22.95 -16.05
C GLU A 457 -7.29 23.05 -16.80
N ASP A 458 -6.89 24.26 -17.14
CA ASP A 458 -5.58 24.51 -17.77
C ASP A 458 -4.43 24.17 -16.81
N ALA A 459 -4.58 24.43 -15.52
CA ALA A 459 -3.61 24.03 -14.51
C ALA A 459 -3.48 22.49 -14.42
N ILE A 460 -4.60 21.76 -14.44
CA ILE A 460 -4.61 20.30 -14.48
C ILE A 460 -3.93 19.80 -15.76
N ALA A 461 -4.26 20.35 -16.93
CA ALA A 461 -3.66 19.95 -18.19
C ALA A 461 -2.13 20.15 -18.20
N ALA A 462 -1.65 21.30 -17.68
CA ALA A 462 -0.22 21.57 -17.55
C ALA A 462 0.49 20.62 -16.58
N LEU A 463 -0.11 20.33 -15.43
CA LEU A 463 0.44 19.39 -14.44
C LEU A 463 0.43 17.95 -14.93
N GLU A 464 -0.58 17.54 -15.72
CA GLU A 464 -0.60 16.22 -16.38
C GLU A 464 0.54 16.11 -17.41
N ALA A 465 0.81 17.16 -18.19
CA ALA A 465 1.94 17.17 -19.11
C ALA A 465 3.28 17.03 -18.37
N LEU A 466 3.44 17.71 -17.23
CA LEU A 466 4.63 17.60 -16.39
C LEU A 466 4.84 16.21 -15.80
N ARG A 467 3.78 15.54 -15.39
CA ARG A 467 3.80 14.17 -14.86
C ARG A 467 4.52 13.19 -15.79
N PHE A 468 4.43 13.40 -17.10
CA PHE A 468 5.10 12.56 -18.10
C PHE A 468 6.49 13.08 -18.49
N ALA A 469 6.75 14.38 -18.26
CA ALA A 469 8.01 15.01 -18.66
C ALA A 469 9.17 14.74 -17.68
N TRP A 470 8.89 14.38 -16.42
CA TRP A 470 9.90 14.15 -15.40
C TRP A 470 9.48 13.07 -14.41
N ARG A 471 10.41 12.16 -14.04
CA ARG A 471 10.15 11.04 -13.14
C ARG A 471 11.32 10.72 -12.23
N GLY A 472 11.03 10.21 -11.05
CA GLY A 472 11.96 9.49 -10.19
C GLY A 472 12.47 10.25 -8.97
N ASP A 473 12.09 11.53 -8.75
CA ASP A 473 12.58 12.34 -7.64
C ASP A 473 11.50 13.22 -6.98
N ASP A 474 11.95 14.20 -6.19
CA ASP A 474 11.08 15.15 -5.51
C ASP A 474 10.27 16.04 -6.48
N ILE A 475 10.71 16.24 -7.72
CA ILE A 475 9.97 17.00 -8.74
C ILE A 475 8.73 16.23 -9.18
N GLU A 476 8.85 14.92 -9.40
CA GLU A 476 7.68 14.06 -9.66
C GLU A 476 6.69 14.14 -8.52
N THR A 477 7.18 14.05 -7.26
CA THR A 477 6.29 14.10 -6.10
C THR A 477 5.62 15.44 -5.92
N ASP A 478 6.30 16.56 -6.19
CA ASP A 478 5.73 17.91 -6.15
C ASP A 478 4.68 18.12 -7.24
N ALA A 479 4.97 17.72 -8.48
CA ALA A 479 4.02 17.81 -9.59
C ALA A 479 2.75 16.95 -9.33
N LEU A 480 2.93 15.72 -8.85
CA LEU A 480 1.82 14.84 -8.48
C LEU A 480 1.01 15.40 -7.30
N ALA A 481 1.66 15.98 -6.27
CA ALA A 481 0.96 16.58 -5.14
C ALA A 481 0.11 17.80 -5.58
N ALA A 482 0.67 18.65 -6.45
CA ALA A 482 -0.04 19.77 -7.06
C ALA A 482 -1.23 19.29 -7.89
N LEU A 483 -1.04 18.25 -8.71
CA LEU A 483 -2.08 17.66 -9.55
C LEU A 483 -3.21 17.03 -8.72
N GLY A 484 -2.88 16.24 -7.69
CA GLY A 484 -3.87 15.66 -6.78
C GLY A 484 -4.71 16.73 -6.08
N SER A 485 -4.05 17.82 -5.65
CA SER A 485 -4.72 18.97 -5.04
C SER A 485 -5.61 19.72 -6.04
N ALA A 486 -5.18 19.88 -7.29
CA ALA A 486 -5.96 20.49 -8.38
C ALA A 486 -7.22 19.66 -8.67
N TYR A 487 -7.10 18.34 -8.81
CA TYR A 487 -8.25 17.46 -8.97
C TYR A 487 -9.22 17.51 -7.79
N ALA A 488 -8.71 17.59 -6.55
CA ALA A 488 -9.56 17.71 -5.37
C ALA A 488 -10.37 19.02 -5.38
N ARG A 489 -9.75 20.15 -5.76
CA ARG A 489 -10.42 21.46 -5.86
C ARG A 489 -11.44 21.50 -6.99
N SER A 490 -11.16 20.88 -8.13
CA SER A 490 -12.08 20.79 -9.28
C SER A 490 -13.25 19.81 -9.05
N GLY A 491 -13.30 19.13 -7.88
CA GLY A 491 -14.33 18.14 -7.56
C GLY A 491 -14.12 16.78 -8.25
N ARG A 492 -13.01 16.57 -8.97
CA ARG A 492 -12.64 15.30 -9.61
C ARG A 492 -12.08 14.33 -8.56
N THR A 493 -12.96 13.94 -7.61
CA THR A 493 -12.59 13.18 -6.42
C THR A 493 -11.83 11.88 -6.72
N ASP A 494 -12.29 11.09 -7.70
CA ASP A 494 -11.64 9.82 -8.05
C ASP A 494 -10.24 10.03 -8.60
N ALA A 495 -10.05 11.03 -9.47
CA ALA A 495 -8.73 11.37 -10.00
C ALA A 495 -7.78 11.84 -8.89
N ALA A 496 -8.27 12.66 -7.95
CA ALA A 496 -7.49 13.08 -6.79
C ALA A 496 -7.06 11.88 -5.93
N LEU A 497 -7.98 10.96 -5.64
CA LEU A 497 -7.68 9.74 -4.87
C LEU A 497 -6.69 8.81 -5.60
N ASP A 498 -6.77 8.71 -6.94
CA ASP A 498 -5.80 7.96 -7.74
C ASP A 498 -4.38 8.52 -7.58
N ILE A 499 -4.23 9.85 -7.67
CA ILE A 499 -2.94 10.53 -7.50
C ILE A 499 -2.42 10.40 -6.05
N PHE A 500 -3.25 10.64 -5.04
CA PHE A 500 -2.85 10.47 -3.64
C PHE A 500 -2.48 9.01 -3.34
N GLY A 501 -3.21 8.06 -3.93
CA GLY A 501 -2.89 6.64 -3.85
C GLY A 501 -1.56 6.29 -4.51
N LEU A 502 -1.23 6.89 -5.65
CA LEU A 502 0.05 6.73 -6.32
C LEU A 502 1.20 7.25 -5.45
N LEU A 503 1.07 8.49 -4.93
CA LEU A 503 2.05 9.09 -4.02
C LEU A 503 2.26 8.27 -2.76
N GLY A 504 1.18 7.81 -2.11
CA GLY A 504 1.26 6.99 -0.90
C GLY A 504 1.94 5.64 -1.13
N ARG A 505 1.72 5.01 -2.28
CA ARG A 505 2.35 3.72 -2.61
C ARG A 505 3.82 3.83 -2.99
N ARG A 506 4.17 4.79 -3.86
CA ARG A 506 5.54 4.90 -4.38
C ARG A 506 6.46 5.70 -3.47
N PHE A 507 5.93 6.70 -2.80
CA PHE A 507 6.70 7.69 -2.05
C PHE A 507 6.25 7.82 -0.58
N GLY A 508 5.57 6.82 -0.02
CA GLY A 508 5.00 6.87 1.34
C GLY A 508 6.02 7.15 2.45
N ALA A 509 7.30 6.81 2.24
CA ALA A 509 8.38 7.13 3.17
C ALA A 509 8.77 8.63 3.14
N THR A 510 8.49 9.35 2.05
CA THR A 510 8.80 10.79 1.93
C THR A 510 7.77 11.66 2.64
N ALA A 511 8.12 12.91 2.93
CA ALA A 511 7.18 13.89 3.50
C ALA A 511 5.97 14.09 2.57
N ARG A 512 6.19 14.27 1.26
CA ARG A 512 5.13 14.44 0.25
C ARG A 512 4.19 13.24 0.18
N GLY A 513 4.72 12.01 0.28
CA GLY A 513 3.90 10.81 0.32
C GLY A 513 3.01 10.74 1.56
N ARG A 514 3.54 11.12 2.73
CA ARG A 514 2.75 11.20 3.98
C ARG A 514 1.68 12.30 3.92
N ASP A 515 2.02 13.47 3.37
CA ASP A 515 1.05 14.56 3.16
C ASP A 515 -0.07 14.13 2.22
N ALA A 516 0.25 13.42 1.13
CA ALA A 516 -0.72 12.87 0.20
C ALA A 516 -1.64 11.83 0.85
N LEU A 517 -1.11 10.96 1.73
CA LEU A 517 -1.94 10.03 2.49
C LEU A 517 -2.87 10.77 3.47
N THR A 518 -2.41 11.87 4.06
CA THR A 518 -3.24 12.71 4.94
C THR A 518 -4.34 13.42 4.16
N ALA A 519 -4.02 14.00 3.00
CA ALA A 519 -5.02 14.61 2.09
C ALA A 519 -6.02 13.57 1.58
N GLY A 520 -5.52 12.41 1.16
CA GLY A 520 -6.34 11.27 0.73
C GLY A 520 -7.29 10.78 1.82
N ARG A 521 -6.83 10.72 3.09
CA ARG A 521 -7.66 10.38 4.25
C ARG A 521 -8.81 11.38 4.42
N GLY A 522 -8.52 12.68 4.37
CA GLY A 522 -9.56 13.72 4.48
C GLY A 522 -10.60 13.61 3.38
N LEU A 523 -10.16 13.40 2.15
CA LEU A 523 -11.05 13.25 0.99
C LEU A 523 -11.89 11.96 1.08
N LEU A 524 -11.29 10.84 1.49
CA LEU A 524 -11.99 9.57 1.73
C LEU A 524 -13.03 9.71 2.85
N ALA A 525 -12.72 10.40 3.94
CA ALA A 525 -13.66 10.66 5.02
C ALA A 525 -14.89 11.43 4.52
N ALA A 526 -14.67 12.49 3.73
CA ALA A 526 -15.75 13.27 3.11
C ALA A 526 -16.61 12.45 2.14
N VAL A 527 -15.99 11.52 1.39
CA VAL A 527 -16.71 10.57 0.51
C VAL A 527 -17.57 9.62 1.35
N LEU A 528 -17.02 9.03 2.41
CA LEU A 528 -17.74 8.13 3.30
C LEU A 528 -18.89 8.86 4.02
N ASP A 529 -18.69 10.10 4.50
CA ASP A 529 -19.77 10.92 5.09
C ASP A 529 -20.94 11.14 4.14
N ARG A 530 -20.65 11.29 2.86
CA ARG A 530 -21.68 11.43 1.82
C ARG A 530 -22.41 10.11 1.57
N LEU A 531 -21.67 9.02 1.50
CA LEU A 531 -22.24 7.69 1.30
C LEU A 531 -23.09 7.23 2.49
N GLU A 532 -22.71 7.57 3.73
CA GLU A 532 -23.50 7.26 4.93
C GLU A 532 -24.85 7.96 4.95
N ARG A 533 -24.93 9.15 4.36
CA ARG A 533 -26.19 9.91 4.20
C ARG A 533 -27.03 9.49 2.99
N ALA A 534 -26.46 8.75 2.06
CA ALA A 534 -27.16 8.25 0.88
C ALA A 534 -28.08 7.07 1.24
N PRO A 535 -29.17 6.86 0.47
CA PRO A 535 -30.00 5.67 0.62
C PRO A 535 -29.18 4.38 0.47
N PRO A 536 -29.54 3.31 1.21
CA PRO A 536 -28.87 2.00 1.07
C PRO A 536 -29.13 1.35 -0.29
N GLY A 537 -28.29 0.38 -0.66
CA GLY A 537 -28.42 -0.42 -1.88
C GLY A 537 -27.72 0.13 -3.11
N GLY A 538 -26.83 1.15 -2.94
CA GLY A 538 -26.04 1.71 -4.04
C GLY A 538 -24.74 0.95 -4.31
N LEU A 539 -24.20 1.06 -5.54
CA LEU A 539 -22.92 0.48 -5.94
C LEU A 539 -21.69 1.31 -5.49
N TYR A 540 -21.90 2.48 -4.90
CA TYR A 540 -20.81 3.44 -4.64
C TYR A 540 -19.79 2.96 -3.62
N ALA A 541 -20.23 2.27 -2.54
CA ALA A 541 -19.31 1.69 -1.55
C ALA A 541 -18.45 0.57 -2.18
N LEU A 542 -19.04 -0.26 -3.02
CA LEU A 542 -18.36 -1.32 -3.75
C LEU A 542 -17.35 -0.74 -4.76
N ALA A 543 -17.74 0.27 -5.52
CA ALA A 543 -16.87 0.97 -6.47
C ALA A 543 -15.67 1.63 -5.74
N LEU A 544 -15.92 2.28 -4.60
CA LEU A 544 -14.88 2.86 -3.75
C LEU A 544 -13.89 1.78 -3.27
N GLN A 545 -14.40 0.64 -2.80
CA GLN A 545 -13.55 -0.49 -2.38
C GLN A 545 -12.75 -1.06 -3.55
N ALA A 546 -13.38 -1.26 -4.70
CA ALA A 546 -12.73 -1.83 -5.87
C ALA A 546 -11.60 -0.93 -6.39
N ARG A 547 -11.82 0.39 -6.49
CA ARG A 547 -10.87 1.34 -7.07
C ARG A 547 -9.84 1.84 -6.07
N HIS A 548 -10.28 2.22 -4.87
CA HIS A 548 -9.46 2.92 -3.89
C HIS A 548 -9.20 2.13 -2.61
N GLY A 549 -9.58 0.85 -2.51
CA GLY A 549 -9.43 0.04 -1.31
C GLY A 549 -7.99 -0.03 -0.78
N ARG A 550 -7.00 -0.01 -1.68
CA ARG A 550 -5.58 0.06 -1.29
C ARG A 550 -5.22 1.42 -0.64
N LEU A 551 -5.73 2.51 -1.19
CA LEU A 551 -5.54 3.85 -0.58
C LEU A 551 -6.25 3.93 0.76
N VAL A 552 -7.49 3.41 0.87
CA VAL A 552 -8.21 3.33 2.14
C VAL A 552 -7.35 2.62 3.20
N ALA A 553 -6.70 1.50 2.83
CA ALA A 553 -5.84 0.75 3.75
C ALA A 553 -4.54 1.49 4.14
N LEU A 554 -3.93 2.24 3.20
CA LEU A 554 -2.70 3.01 3.43
C LEU A 554 -2.96 4.31 4.22
N ALA A 555 -4.06 4.99 3.93
CA ALA A 555 -4.44 6.24 4.56
C ALA A 555 -5.13 6.06 5.92
N ASP A 556 -5.51 4.83 6.27
CA ASP A 556 -6.23 4.51 7.50
C ASP A 556 -5.36 4.72 8.75
N THR A 557 -6.01 4.94 9.86
CA THR A 557 -5.37 5.02 11.18
C THR A 557 -5.19 3.62 11.78
N ALA A 558 -4.40 3.50 12.83
CA ALA A 558 -4.12 2.21 13.47
C ALA A 558 -5.40 1.52 14.01
N ASP A 559 -6.42 2.30 14.36
CA ASP A 559 -7.74 1.82 14.80
C ASP A 559 -8.65 1.34 13.68
N GLY A 560 -8.26 1.56 12.40
CA GLY A 560 -9.02 1.08 11.24
C GLY A 560 -10.29 1.87 10.92
N GLY A 561 -10.37 3.15 11.30
CA GLY A 561 -11.58 3.94 11.22
C GLY A 561 -12.20 4.02 9.84
N LEU A 562 -11.43 4.31 8.78
CA LEU A 562 -11.92 4.37 7.40
C LEU A 562 -12.42 3.01 6.89
N ARG A 563 -11.65 1.95 7.17
CA ARG A 563 -12.01 0.59 6.75
C ARG A 563 -13.27 0.09 7.46
N LEU A 564 -13.44 0.43 8.74
CA LEU A 564 -14.64 0.06 9.49
C LEU A 564 -15.89 0.76 8.94
N ARG A 565 -15.79 2.04 8.62
CA ARG A 565 -16.88 2.79 8.00
C ARG A 565 -17.23 2.19 6.64
N LEU A 566 -16.23 1.91 5.81
CA LEU A 566 -16.43 1.30 4.50
C LEU A 566 -17.06 -0.10 4.61
N ALA A 567 -16.61 -0.93 5.57
CA ALA A 567 -17.20 -2.23 5.82
C ALA A 567 -18.68 -2.13 6.24
N GLY A 568 -19.01 -1.15 7.10
CA GLY A 568 -20.39 -0.89 7.48
C GLY A 568 -21.29 -0.47 6.30
N LEU A 569 -20.77 0.38 5.42
CA LEU A 569 -21.47 0.77 4.19
C LEU A 569 -21.68 -0.40 3.25
N LEU A 570 -20.65 -1.22 3.03
CA LEU A 570 -20.74 -2.42 2.19
C LEU A 570 -21.77 -3.41 2.74
N GLN A 571 -21.80 -3.62 4.06
CA GLN A 571 -22.80 -4.47 4.70
C GLN A 571 -24.22 -3.90 4.56
N ARG A 572 -24.40 -2.60 4.82
CA ARG A 572 -25.68 -1.88 4.65
C ARG A 572 -26.21 -1.99 3.22
N ASP A 573 -25.31 -1.93 2.24
CA ASP A 573 -25.65 -1.93 0.82
C ASP A 573 -25.75 -3.38 0.22
N GLY A 574 -25.63 -4.44 1.04
CA GLY A 574 -25.79 -5.84 0.64
C GLY A 574 -24.51 -6.55 0.17
N TYR A 575 -23.34 -5.90 0.27
CA TYR A 575 -22.04 -6.48 -0.15
C TYR A 575 -21.32 -7.13 1.03
N GLY A 576 -21.99 -8.08 1.69
CA GLY A 576 -21.49 -8.75 2.91
C GLY A 576 -20.14 -9.44 2.75
N LEU A 577 -19.85 -10.01 1.58
CA LEU A 577 -18.56 -10.68 1.31
C LEU A 577 -17.38 -9.71 1.36
N GLU A 578 -17.51 -8.53 0.78
CA GLU A 578 -16.49 -7.49 0.79
C GLU A 578 -16.32 -6.92 2.19
N ALA A 579 -17.43 -6.72 2.91
CA ALA A 579 -17.41 -6.29 4.31
C ALA A 579 -16.68 -7.30 5.20
N THR A 580 -16.97 -8.58 5.08
CA THR A 580 -16.29 -9.64 5.86
C THR A 580 -14.80 -9.72 5.56
N ARG A 581 -14.35 -9.53 4.32
CA ARG A 581 -12.91 -9.46 3.96
C ARG A 581 -12.19 -8.34 4.70
N ILE A 582 -12.78 -7.15 4.74
CA ILE A 582 -12.21 -5.98 5.43
C ILE A 582 -12.17 -6.24 6.94
N LEU A 583 -13.29 -6.70 7.53
CA LEU A 583 -13.39 -6.97 8.96
C LEU A 583 -12.43 -8.09 9.40
N HIS A 584 -12.28 -9.13 8.59
CA HIS A 584 -11.32 -10.21 8.84
C HIS A 584 -9.88 -9.66 8.92
N ALA A 585 -9.46 -8.88 7.90
CA ALA A 585 -8.12 -8.30 7.87
C ALA A 585 -7.86 -7.32 9.04
N LEU A 586 -8.88 -6.63 9.53
CA LEU A 586 -8.79 -5.78 10.73
C LEU A 586 -8.68 -6.62 12.00
N THR A 587 -9.47 -7.69 12.13
CA THR A 587 -9.47 -8.58 13.29
C THR A 587 -8.14 -9.30 13.48
N GLU A 588 -7.51 -9.76 12.37
CA GLU A 588 -6.21 -10.43 12.40
C GLU A 588 -5.07 -9.52 12.90
N ARG A 589 -5.14 -8.22 12.63
CA ARG A 589 -4.13 -7.25 13.03
C ARG A 589 -4.35 -6.68 14.43
N ALA A 590 -5.54 -6.84 14.97
CA ALA A 590 -5.90 -6.31 16.27
C ALA A 590 -5.53 -7.27 17.41
N SER A 591 -5.39 -6.75 18.62
CA SER A 591 -5.13 -7.51 19.85
C SER A 591 -6.09 -7.11 20.96
N GLY A 592 -6.17 -7.90 22.02
CA GLY A 592 -6.94 -7.60 23.24
C GLY A 592 -8.42 -7.32 22.98
N SER A 593 -8.98 -6.36 23.71
CA SER A 593 -10.41 -5.97 23.62
C SER A 593 -10.80 -5.50 22.22
N ARG A 594 -9.89 -4.83 21.49
CA ARG A 594 -10.15 -4.39 20.11
C ARG A 594 -10.36 -5.56 19.16
N ARG A 595 -9.56 -6.63 19.30
CA ARG A 595 -9.75 -7.86 18.51
C ARG A 595 -11.11 -8.50 18.80
N ALA A 596 -11.52 -8.50 20.06
CA ALA A 596 -12.82 -9.03 20.46
C ALA A 596 -13.99 -8.22 19.90
N GLU A 597 -13.89 -6.89 19.88
CA GLU A 597 -14.88 -5.99 19.29
C GLU A 597 -15.00 -6.21 17.77
N LEU A 598 -13.86 -6.20 17.05
CA LEU A 598 -13.83 -6.45 15.61
C LEU A 598 -14.32 -7.86 15.25
N GLY A 599 -13.97 -8.85 16.06
CA GLY A 599 -14.48 -10.22 15.96
C GLY A 599 -15.99 -10.31 16.10
N ALA A 600 -16.59 -9.53 17.01
CA ALA A 600 -18.05 -9.46 17.16
C ALA A 600 -18.71 -8.83 15.90
N ARG A 601 -18.13 -7.78 15.34
CA ARG A 601 -18.62 -7.16 14.07
C ARG A 601 -18.49 -8.12 12.89
N LEU A 602 -17.37 -8.85 12.80
CA LEU A 602 -17.16 -9.86 11.75
C LEU A 602 -18.16 -11.02 11.91
N ALA A 603 -18.39 -11.50 13.14
CA ALA A 603 -19.36 -12.55 13.41
C ALA A 603 -20.78 -12.14 12.99
N ARG A 604 -21.23 -10.91 13.29
CA ARG A 604 -22.52 -10.39 12.80
C ARG A 604 -22.59 -10.43 11.28
N ALA A 605 -21.58 -9.93 10.58
CA ALA A 605 -21.56 -9.91 9.13
C ALA A 605 -21.55 -11.33 8.51
N LEU A 606 -20.96 -12.30 9.20
CA LEU A 606 -20.98 -13.71 8.80
C LEU A 606 -22.36 -14.34 9.02
N ILE A 607 -23.01 -14.09 10.16
CA ILE A 607 -24.37 -14.55 10.46
C ILE A 607 -25.36 -13.98 9.44
N ASP A 608 -25.29 -12.66 9.16
CA ASP A 608 -26.12 -12.00 8.17
C ASP A 608 -25.92 -12.59 6.75
N GLY A 609 -24.78 -13.23 6.50
CA GLY A 609 -24.43 -13.94 5.27
C GLY A 609 -24.70 -15.45 5.26
N GLY A 610 -25.32 -16.01 6.32
CA GLY A 610 -25.61 -17.47 6.44
C GLY A 610 -24.33 -18.32 6.63
N ARG A 611 -23.32 -17.79 7.34
CA ARG A 611 -22.02 -18.44 7.57
C ARG A 611 -21.77 -18.62 9.08
N GLU A 612 -22.69 -19.30 9.73
CA GLU A 612 -22.81 -19.44 11.18
C GLU A 612 -21.59 -20.16 11.77
N GLY A 613 -21.14 -21.25 11.15
CA GLY A 613 -19.95 -21.98 11.61
C GLY A 613 -18.70 -21.11 11.64
N GLU A 614 -18.49 -20.26 10.62
CA GLU A 614 -17.36 -19.33 10.60
C GLU A 614 -17.51 -18.21 11.62
N ALA A 615 -18.73 -17.76 11.89
CA ALA A 615 -19.01 -16.77 12.94
C ALA A 615 -18.65 -17.33 14.32
N LEU A 616 -19.00 -18.60 14.62
CA LEU A 616 -18.63 -19.30 15.83
C LEU A 616 -17.12 -19.41 16.01
N ASP A 617 -16.41 -19.76 14.93
CA ASP A 617 -14.95 -19.83 14.91
C ASP A 617 -14.30 -18.46 15.18
N VAL A 618 -14.82 -17.41 14.56
CA VAL A 618 -14.32 -16.03 14.78
C VAL A 618 -14.57 -15.61 16.22
N LEU A 619 -15.75 -15.85 16.79
CA LEU A 619 -16.05 -15.56 18.17
C LEU A 619 -15.13 -16.33 19.14
N ALA A 620 -14.82 -17.57 18.84
CA ALA A 620 -13.89 -18.35 19.68
C ALA A 620 -12.46 -17.78 19.64
N ARG A 621 -11.91 -17.54 18.42
CA ARG A 621 -10.52 -17.10 18.24
C ARG A 621 -10.27 -15.64 18.60
N SER A 622 -11.28 -14.79 18.52
CA SER A 622 -11.18 -13.36 18.87
C SER A 622 -11.54 -13.05 20.33
N GLY A 623 -11.85 -14.07 21.15
CA GLY A 623 -12.12 -13.91 22.58
C GLY A 623 -10.86 -13.66 23.40
N GLY A 624 -11.02 -13.12 24.61
CA GLY A 624 -9.96 -12.91 25.60
C GLY A 624 -10.50 -13.16 27.02
N ALA A 625 -9.61 -13.27 28.00
CA ALA A 625 -9.97 -13.61 29.38
C ALA A 625 -10.76 -12.50 30.10
N GLU A 626 -10.56 -11.23 29.71
CA GLU A 626 -11.20 -10.07 30.34
C GLU A 626 -11.85 -9.21 29.26
N LEU A 627 -13.16 -9.35 29.10
CA LEU A 627 -13.97 -8.51 28.24
C LEU A 627 -14.84 -7.59 29.08
N GLU A 628 -15.04 -6.37 28.58
CA GLU A 628 -16.05 -5.47 29.16
C GLU A 628 -17.43 -6.15 29.15
N PRO A 629 -18.24 -6.05 30.22
CA PRO A 629 -19.52 -6.75 30.33
C PRO A 629 -20.45 -6.56 29.12
N ALA A 630 -20.58 -5.35 28.61
CA ALA A 630 -21.41 -5.06 27.44
C ALA A 630 -20.92 -5.76 26.17
N LEU A 631 -19.61 -5.88 25.98
CA LEU A 631 -19.04 -6.62 24.85
C LEU A 631 -19.21 -8.13 25.03
N ALA A 632 -19.05 -8.64 26.26
CA ALA A 632 -19.27 -10.04 26.58
C ALA A 632 -20.72 -10.45 26.27
N GLU A 633 -21.71 -9.65 26.71
CA GLU A 633 -23.14 -9.89 26.44
C GLU A 633 -23.41 -9.86 24.92
N ARG A 634 -22.93 -8.85 24.20
CA ARG A 634 -23.09 -8.80 22.74
C ARG A 634 -22.53 -10.03 22.04
N ARG A 635 -21.37 -10.51 22.47
CA ARG A 635 -20.75 -11.71 21.91
C ARG A 635 -21.51 -12.98 22.26
N ALA A 636 -22.12 -13.03 23.44
CA ALA A 636 -22.99 -14.14 23.85
C ALA A 636 -24.27 -14.20 23.01
N LEU A 637 -24.88 -13.04 22.71
CA LEU A 637 -26.03 -12.92 21.79
C LEU A 637 -25.67 -13.39 20.40
N LEU A 638 -24.56 -12.93 19.85
CA LEU A 638 -24.08 -13.36 18.51
C LEU A 638 -23.77 -14.86 18.46
N ARG A 639 -23.21 -15.40 19.55
CA ARG A 639 -22.94 -16.84 19.65
C ARG A 639 -24.22 -17.65 19.66
N ALA A 640 -25.22 -17.18 20.39
CA ALA A 640 -26.53 -17.85 20.45
C ALA A 640 -27.24 -17.78 19.07
N ASP A 641 -27.21 -16.64 18.42
CA ASP A 641 -27.78 -16.42 17.09
C ASP A 641 -27.14 -17.36 16.06
N ALA A 642 -25.79 -17.43 16.03
CA ALA A 642 -25.07 -18.35 15.15
C ALA A 642 -25.38 -19.84 15.46
N LEU A 643 -25.46 -20.23 16.74
CA LEU A 643 -25.79 -21.59 17.13
C LEU A 643 -27.23 -21.98 16.74
N LEU A 644 -28.17 -21.03 16.79
CA LEU A 644 -29.53 -21.22 16.30
C LEU A 644 -29.57 -21.43 14.79
N GLY A 645 -28.81 -20.64 14.02
CA GLY A 645 -28.68 -20.81 12.58
C GLY A 645 -28.05 -22.17 12.20
N ASP A 646 -27.09 -22.65 13.02
CA ASP A 646 -26.44 -23.96 12.87
C ASP A 646 -27.30 -25.13 13.41
N GLY A 647 -28.49 -24.86 13.99
CA GLY A 647 -29.42 -25.86 14.51
C GLY A 647 -29.09 -26.37 15.93
N ASP A 648 -28.06 -25.86 16.60
CA ASP A 648 -27.65 -26.28 17.95
C ASP A 648 -28.38 -25.47 19.03
N THR A 649 -29.67 -25.79 19.22
CA THR A 649 -30.56 -25.05 20.13
C THR A 649 -30.17 -25.15 21.60
N MET A 650 -29.60 -26.30 22.03
CA MET A 650 -29.18 -26.50 23.41
C MET A 650 -28.00 -25.64 23.78
N ARG A 651 -26.98 -25.57 22.90
CA ARG A 651 -25.80 -24.70 23.13
C ARG A 651 -26.17 -23.22 22.98
N ALA A 652 -27.17 -22.90 22.16
CA ALA A 652 -27.69 -21.53 22.08
C ALA A 652 -28.35 -21.09 23.40
N LEU A 653 -29.18 -21.92 24.02
CA LEU A 653 -29.78 -21.65 25.34
C LEU A 653 -28.69 -21.51 26.43
N ASP A 654 -27.66 -22.35 26.38
CA ASP A 654 -26.51 -22.26 27.27
C ASP A 654 -25.75 -20.92 27.12
N ALA A 655 -25.51 -20.46 25.88
CA ALA A 655 -24.84 -19.21 25.61
C ALA A 655 -25.62 -17.99 26.14
N LEU A 656 -26.94 -18.11 26.28
CA LEU A 656 -27.81 -17.05 26.78
C LEU A 656 -27.96 -17.05 28.32
N ARG A 657 -27.35 -18.00 29.09
CA ARG A 657 -27.47 -18.02 30.54
C ARG A 657 -26.92 -16.75 31.17
N GLY A 658 -27.75 -16.05 31.94
CA GLY A 658 -27.37 -14.81 32.60
C GLY A 658 -27.33 -13.56 31.69
N VAL A 659 -27.64 -13.70 30.41
CA VAL A 659 -27.75 -12.56 29.48
C VAL A 659 -29.16 -11.99 29.54
N GLY A 660 -29.34 -10.70 29.80
CA GLY A 660 -30.63 -10.02 29.91
C GLY A 660 -31.08 -9.30 28.64
N GLY A 661 -32.27 -8.71 28.72
CA GLY A 661 -32.82 -7.83 27.67
C GLY A 661 -33.61 -8.53 26.56
N ALA A 662 -34.34 -7.73 25.81
CA ALA A 662 -35.32 -8.20 24.82
C ALA A 662 -34.70 -9.05 23.70
N GLU A 663 -33.47 -8.78 23.25
CA GLU A 663 -32.78 -9.59 22.23
C GLU A 663 -32.47 -11.01 22.76
N ALA A 664 -32.00 -11.13 24.02
CA ALA A 664 -31.78 -12.40 24.63
C ALA A 664 -33.09 -13.18 24.85
N ALA A 665 -34.15 -12.48 25.26
CA ALA A 665 -35.49 -13.08 25.40
C ALA A 665 -36.03 -13.59 24.06
N ARG A 666 -35.83 -12.85 22.98
CA ARG A 666 -36.19 -13.26 21.62
C ARG A 666 -35.46 -14.51 21.18
N LEU A 667 -34.11 -14.52 21.32
CA LEU A 667 -33.29 -15.69 20.93
C LEU A 667 -33.63 -16.92 21.77
N ARG A 668 -33.95 -16.78 23.08
CA ARG A 668 -34.44 -17.90 23.91
C ARG A 668 -35.77 -18.44 23.42
N ALA A 669 -36.72 -17.57 23.09
CA ALA A 669 -38.02 -17.96 22.57
C ALA A 669 -37.88 -18.69 21.23
N GLN A 670 -37.03 -18.22 20.33
CA GLN A 670 -36.71 -18.86 19.05
C GLN A 670 -36.01 -20.21 19.26
N ALA A 671 -35.06 -20.30 20.19
CA ALA A 671 -34.39 -21.54 20.53
C ALA A 671 -35.37 -22.61 21.03
N LEU A 672 -36.26 -22.25 21.96
CA LEU A 672 -37.29 -23.17 22.47
C LEU A 672 -38.28 -23.59 21.38
N PHE A 673 -38.62 -22.66 20.48
CA PHE A 673 -39.45 -22.98 19.32
C PHE A 673 -38.74 -24.00 18.40
N SER A 674 -37.48 -23.75 18.03
CA SER A 674 -36.68 -24.66 17.19
C SER A 674 -36.45 -26.03 17.85
N ALA A 675 -36.37 -26.08 19.19
CA ALA A 675 -36.25 -27.32 19.94
C ALA A 675 -37.58 -28.14 19.99
N GLY A 676 -38.70 -27.56 19.55
CA GLY A 676 -40.01 -28.20 19.64
C GLY A 676 -40.67 -28.10 21.02
N GLU A 677 -40.09 -27.28 21.90
CA GLU A 677 -40.59 -27.05 23.27
C GLU A 677 -41.71 -25.96 23.23
N TRP A 678 -42.82 -26.29 22.57
CA TRP A 678 -43.88 -25.37 22.18
C TRP A 678 -44.48 -24.57 23.34
N GLN A 679 -44.74 -25.23 24.49
CA GLN A 679 -45.31 -24.57 25.64
C GLN A 679 -44.34 -23.58 26.27
N ALA A 680 -43.07 -23.98 26.35
CA ALA A 680 -42.02 -23.09 26.85
C ALA A 680 -41.77 -21.91 25.87
N ALA A 681 -41.76 -22.16 24.57
CA ALA A 681 -41.63 -21.11 23.53
C ALA A 681 -42.77 -20.10 23.60
N ARG A 682 -44.03 -20.54 23.73
CA ARG A 682 -45.19 -19.68 23.91
C ARG A 682 -45.02 -18.75 25.09
N THR A 683 -44.59 -19.30 26.23
CA THR A 683 -44.37 -18.56 27.48
C THR A 683 -43.24 -17.56 27.30
N ALA A 684 -42.14 -17.96 26.64
CA ALA A 684 -41.02 -17.09 26.36
C ALA A 684 -41.37 -15.92 25.42
N PHE A 685 -42.16 -16.14 24.36
CA PHE A 685 -42.64 -15.07 23.48
C PHE A 685 -43.62 -14.12 24.20
N ALA A 686 -44.47 -14.63 25.09
CA ALA A 686 -45.31 -13.78 25.93
C ALA A 686 -44.49 -12.93 26.90
N GLY A 687 -43.42 -13.51 27.49
CA GLY A 687 -42.44 -12.75 28.31
C GLY A 687 -41.72 -11.68 27.54
N LEU A 688 -41.27 -11.98 26.31
CA LEU A 688 -40.66 -10.98 25.39
C LEU A 688 -41.63 -9.83 25.12
N ALA A 689 -42.90 -10.12 24.84
CA ALA A 689 -43.92 -9.10 24.61
C ALA A 689 -44.11 -8.20 25.83
N ALA A 690 -44.11 -8.76 27.04
CA ALA A 690 -44.19 -8.00 28.30
C ALA A 690 -42.95 -7.13 28.55
N GLU A 691 -41.74 -7.65 28.31
CA GLU A 691 -40.49 -6.88 28.42
C GLU A 691 -40.45 -5.71 27.43
N LEU A 692 -40.83 -5.94 26.17
CA LEU A 692 -40.89 -4.90 25.15
C LEU A 692 -41.93 -3.82 25.52
N ALA A 693 -43.11 -4.23 26.00
CA ALA A 693 -44.15 -3.28 26.45
C ALA A 693 -43.67 -2.41 27.64
N ALA A 694 -42.95 -3.00 28.60
CA ALA A 694 -42.33 -2.25 29.69
C ALA A 694 -41.26 -1.24 29.23
N ALA A 695 -40.61 -1.51 28.11
CA ALA A 695 -39.65 -0.63 27.46
C ALA A 695 -40.30 0.39 26.48
N GLY A 696 -41.65 0.42 26.36
CA GLY A 696 -42.39 1.25 25.41
C GLY A 696 -42.22 0.81 23.95
N ALA A 697 -41.78 -0.42 23.71
CA ALA A 697 -41.62 -1.02 22.38
C ALA A 697 -42.69 -2.08 22.13
N GLU A 698 -42.89 -2.43 20.86
CA GLU A 698 -43.83 -3.46 20.46
C GLU A 698 -43.10 -4.71 19.89
N PRO A 699 -43.66 -5.92 20.13
CA PRO A 699 -43.19 -7.13 19.47
C PRO A 699 -43.32 -7.00 17.95
N SER A 700 -42.37 -7.60 17.23
CA SER A 700 -42.45 -7.67 15.77
C SER A 700 -43.59 -8.59 15.33
N ALA A 701 -44.06 -8.41 14.08
CA ALA A 701 -45.05 -9.30 13.50
C ALA A 701 -44.60 -10.78 13.48
N ASP A 702 -43.30 -11.00 13.30
CA ASP A 702 -42.69 -12.36 13.32
C ASP A 702 -42.71 -12.96 14.75
N ASP A 703 -42.37 -12.17 15.78
CA ASP A 703 -42.46 -12.63 17.19
C ASP A 703 -43.87 -13.02 17.56
N LEU A 704 -44.86 -12.20 17.16
CA LEU A 704 -46.28 -12.46 17.40
C LEU A 704 -46.74 -13.72 16.64
N ALA A 705 -46.34 -13.87 15.37
CA ALA A 705 -46.67 -15.04 14.61
C ALA A 705 -46.12 -16.33 15.24
N LEU A 706 -44.85 -16.32 15.67
CA LEU A 706 -44.23 -17.47 16.35
C LEU A 706 -44.88 -17.78 17.69
N GLN A 707 -45.33 -16.73 18.43
CA GLN A 707 -46.13 -16.91 19.67
C GLN A 707 -47.44 -17.66 19.36
N GLY A 708 -48.20 -17.25 18.34
CA GLY A 708 -49.42 -17.88 17.92
C GLY A 708 -49.23 -19.33 17.46
N VAL A 709 -48.19 -19.56 16.64
CA VAL A 709 -47.83 -20.90 16.18
C VAL A 709 -47.42 -21.81 17.36
N SER A 710 -46.67 -21.26 18.33
CA SER A 710 -46.30 -21.98 19.56
C SER A 710 -47.53 -22.41 20.35
N ALA A 711 -48.55 -21.53 20.51
CA ALA A 711 -49.81 -21.84 21.18
C ALA A 711 -50.57 -22.96 20.47
N TYR A 712 -50.64 -22.89 19.14
CA TYR A 712 -51.27 -23.94 18.31
C TYR A 712 -50.58 -25.31 18.46
N LEU A 713 -49.26 -25.33 18.35
CA LEU A 713 -48.46 -26.57 18.46
C LEU A 713 -48.46 -27.15 19.88
N ALA A 714 -48.63 -26.30 20.89
CA ALA A 714 -48.82 -26.70 22.29
C ALA A 714 -50.22 -27.22 22.61
N GLY A 715 -51.18 -27.08 21.71
CA GLY A 715 -52.59 -27.49 21.92
C GLY A 715 -53.36 -26.55 22.86
N ASP A 716 -52.91 -25.32 23.03
CA ASP A 716 -53.55 -24.31 23.91
C ASP A 716 -54.67 -23.57 23.17
N GLY A 717 -55.81 -24.18 23.07
CA GLY A 717 -56.96 -23.59 22.34
C GLY A 717 -57.59 -22.38 23.02
N GLU A 718 -57.47 -22.20 24.33
CA GLU A 718 -57.95 -21.03 25.03
C GLU A 718 -56.99 -19.83 24.83
N GLY A 719 -55.68 -20.05 25.04
CA GLY A 719 -54.65 -19.10 24.76
C GLY A 719 -54.64 -18.62 23.30
N LEU A 720 -54.94 -19.50 22.36
CA LEU A 720 -55.01 -19.20 20.94
C LEU A 720 -56.19 -18.28 20.57
N ARG A 721 -57.36 -18.48 21.19
CA ARG A 721 -58.51 -17.56 20.98
C ARG A 721 -58.18 -16.17 21.51
N GLY A 722 -57.69 -16.06 22.73
CA GLY A 722 -57.26 -14.76 23.33
C GLY A 722 -56.16 -14.10 22.52
N PHE A 723 -55.21 -14.87 21.97
CA PHE A 723 -54.20 -14.34 21.06
C PHE A 723 -54.81 -13.80 19.77
N GLY A 724 -55.73 -14.54 19.13
CA GLY A 724 -56.40 -14.08 17.90
C GLY A 724 -57.13 -12.77 18.08
N ASP A 725 -57.90 -12.64 19.16
CA ASP A 725 -58.62 -11.39 19.49
C ASP A 725 -57.68 -10.23 19.73
N ALA A 726 -56.57 -10.44 20.43
CA ALA A 726 -55.61 -9.37 20.77
C ALA A 726 -54.72 -8.97 19.57
N GLN A 727 -54.33 -9.87 18.67
CA GLN A 727 -53.30 -9.63 17.68
C GLN A 727 -53.82 -9.49 16.25
N ARG A 728 -55.06 -9.79 15.96
CA ARG A 728 -55.68 -9.74 14.61
C ARG A 728 -55.46 -8.39 13.94
N ALA A 729 -55.78 -7.30 14.66
CA ALA A 729 -55.63 -5.94 14.14
C ALA A 729 -54.16 -5.56 13.87
N ARG A 730 -53.23 -6.06 14.71
CA ARG A 730 -51.81 -5.77 14.59
C ARG A 730 -51.12 -6.53 13.45
N LEU A 731 -51.61 -7.75 13.16
CA LEU A 731 -51.09 -8.58 12.06
C LEU A 731 -51.81 -8.30 10.74
N ALA A 732 -52.92 -7.58 10.74
CA ALA A 732 -53.63 -7.15 9.54
C ALA A 732 -52.70 -6.36 8.62
N GLY A 733 -52.65 -6.68 7.31
CA GLY A 733 -51.74 -6.01 6.36
C GLY A 733 -50.26 -6.55 6.39
N THR A 734 -49.94 -7.43 7.30
CA THR A 734 -48.64 -8.13 7.28
C THR A 734 -48.73 -9.46 6.51
N ARG A 735 -47.57 -10.06 6.20
CA ARG A 735 -47.51 -11.41 5.63
C ARG A 735 -48.19 -12.50 6.50
N TRP A 736 -48.48 -12.19 7.77
CA TRP A 736 -49.02 -13.10 8.76
C TRP A 736 -50.53 -12.94 8.97
N ALA A 737 -51.21 -12.01 8.25
CA ALA A 737 -52.64 -11.76 8.42
C ALA A 737 -53.49 -13.03 8.28
N GLY A 738 -53.25 -13.85 7.23
CA GLY A 738 -53.95 -15.11 7.02
C GLY A 738 -53.62 -16.22 8.05
N LEU A 739 -52.46 -16.09 8.73
CA LEU A 739 -52.07 -17.05 9.79
C LEU A 739 -52.97 -16.88 11.04
N VAL A 740 -53.27 -15.65 11.44
CA VAL A 740 -54.12 -15.40 12.61
C VAL A 740 -55.50 -15.94 12.39
N ASP A 741 -56.08 -15.74 11.20
CA ASP A 741 -57.41 -16.24 10.85
C ASP A 741 -57.44 -17.79 10.78
N ALA A 742 -56.33 -18.38 10.39
CA ALA A 742 -56.18 -19.84 10.37
C ALA A 742 -55.98 -20.44 11.75
N LEU A 743 -55.19 -19.77 12.62
CA LEU A 743 -54.89 -20.28 13.98
C LEU A 743 -56.05 -20.05 14.95
N ALA A 744 -56.78 -18.93 14.86
CA ALA A 744 -57.84 -18.49 15.73
C ALA A 744 -58.99 -17.97 14.86
N PRO A 745 -59.76 -18.81 14.20
CA PRO A 745 -60.89 -18.37 13.38
C PRO A 745 -61.90 -17.60 14.25
N PRO A 746 -62.54 -16.54 13.74
CA PRO A 746 -63.55 -15.84 14.47
C PRO A 746 -64.73 -16.80 14.79
N PRO A 747 -65.42 -16.57 15.92
CA PRO A 747 -66.58 -17.41 16.26
C PRO A 747 -67.58 -17.41 15.12
N ALA A 748 -68.06 -18.58 14.73
CA ALA A 748 -69.05 -18.69 13.67
C ALA A 748 -70.41 -18.26 14.20
N ASP A 749 -70.86 -17.07 13.81
CA ASP A 749 -72.21 -16.58 14.09
C ASP A 749 -73.17 -17.19 13.11
N GLY A 750 -73.77 -18.33 13.49
CA GLY A 750 -74.82 -18.98 12.69
C GLY A 750 -74.72 -20.49 12.54
N PRO A 751 -75.66 -21.15 11.85
CA PRO A 751 -75.61 -22.60 11.66
C PRO A 751 -74.39 -23.00 10.80
N LEU A 752 -73.72 -24.07 11.18
CA LEU A 752 -72.63 -24.67 10.45
C LEU A 752 -72.99 -24.94 8.98
N ARG A 753 -72.34 -24.22 8.07
CA ARG A 753 -72.48 -24.46 6.62
C ARG A 753 -71.40 -25.39 6.15
N ALA A 754 -71.73 -26.33 5.25
CA ALA A 754 -70.77 -27.31 4.72
C ALA A 754 -69.50 -26.65 4.12
N GLU A 755 -69.68 -25.51 3.42
CA GLU A 755 -68.58 -24.76 2.82
C GLU A 755 -67.65 -24.10 3.86
N ALA A 756 -68.16 -23.77 5.08
CA ALA A 756 -67.33 -23.25 6.15
C ALA A 756 -66.50 -24.38 6.78
N VAL A 757 -67.11 -25.56 6.98
CA VAL A 757 -66.40 -26.74 7.49
C VAL A 757 -65.30 -27.21 6.52
N GLU A 758 -65.58 -27.23 5.20
CA GLU A 758 -64.58 -27.57 4.19
C GLU A 758 -63.38 -26.60 4.18
N ARG A 759 -63.64 -25.30 4.31
CA ARG A 759 -62.62 -24.28 4.44
C ARG A 759 -61.77 -24.47 5.70
N ASP A 760 -62.42 -24.74 6.85
CA ASP A 760 -61.72 -24.94 8.12
C ASP A 760 -60.85 -26.21 8.09
N LEU A 761 -61.35 -27.27 7.45
CA LEU A 761 -60.59 -28.51 7.24
C LEU A 761 -59.40 -28.32 6.28
N ALA A 762 -59.62 -27.54 5.20
CA ALA A 762 -58.51 -27.20 4.28
C ALA A 762 -57.45 -26.34 4.95
N THR A 763 -57.86 -25.39 5.78
CA THR A 763 -56.98 -24.53 6.58
C THR A 763 -56.22 -25.31 7.64
N ALA A 764 -56.89 -26.19 8.39
CA ALA A 764 -56.27 -27.09 9.36
C ALA A 764 -55.25 -28.02 8.68
N GLY A 765 -55.58 -28.54 7.50
CA GLY A 765 -54.65 -29.36 6.69
C GLY A 765 -53.44 -28.57 6.17
N ALA A 766 -53.61 -27.28 5.83
CA ALA A 766 -52.52 -26.40 5.45
C ALA A 766 -51.58 -26.09 6.62
N LEU A 767 -52.14 -25.78 7.79
CA LEU A 767 -51.40 -25.55 9.04
C LEU A 767 -50.63 -26.79 9.47
N ASP A 768 -51.24 -27.98 9.39
CA ASP A 768 -50.58 -29.21 9.75
C ASP A 768 -49.43 -29.59 8.76
N ARG A 769 -49.57 -29.25 7.48
CA ARG A 769 -48.45 -29.36 6.51
C ARG A 769 -47.32 -28.38 6.84
N LEU A 770 -47.64 -27.15 7.20
CA LEU A 770 -46.69 -26.09 7.58
C LEU A 770 -45.96 -26.48 8.88
N ALA A 771 -46.69 -26.97 9.88
CA ALA A 771 -46.14 -27.47 11.14
C ALA A 771 -45.25 -28.73 10.93
N ARG A 772 -45.60 -29.59 10.01
CA ARG A 772 -44.75 -30.75 9.59
C ARG A 772 -43.50 -30.29 8.83
N ALA A 773 -43.61 -29.27 8.00
CA ALA A 773 -42.46 -28.71 7.32
C ALA A 773 -41.49 -28.05 8.31
N TRP A 774 -41.99 -27.30 9.28
CA TRP A 774 -41.16 -26.70 10.33
C TRP A 774 -40.52 -27.72 11.30
N ARG A 775 -41.21 -28.82 11.57
CA ARG A 775 -40.65 -29.95 12.34
C ARG A 775 -39.60 -30.77 11.60
N LYS A 776 -39.52 -30.64 10.25
CA LYS A 776 -38.56 -31.34 9.39
C LYS A 776 -37.42 -30.46 8.90
N SER A 777 -37.49 -29.15 9.07
CA SER A 777 -36.34 -28.25 8.84
C SER A 777 -35.38 -28.41 10.02
N PRO A 778 -34.14 -28.90 9.76
CA PRO A 778 -33.13 -29.04 10.79
C PRO A 778 -32.74 -27.70 11.35
#